data_ab7bfbd15477fa506870c66f1b7415a7
#
_entry.id   ab7bfbd15477fa506870c66f1b7415a7
#
_cell.length_a   1.000
_cell.length_b   1.000
_cell.length_c   1.000
_cell.angle_alpha   90.00
_cell.angle_beta   90.00
_cell.angle_gamma   90.00
#
_symmetry.space_group_name_H-M   'P 1'
#
loop_
_entity.id
_entity.type
_entity.pdbx_description
1 polymer ?
#
loop_
_entity_poly.entity_id
_entity_poly.type
_entity_poly.pdbx_seq_one_letter_code
_entity_poly.pdbx_strand_id
1 'polypeptide(L)'
;MSVTVAPHGLWKSPISGDSFTARSVTLSQVRVDGPDTYWVEGHPRQGGRGTLLRRRGTGETGEVLPLIDGSRLPDVGTRVHEYGGKAYAVHHGVIVFSDQTDGRVYAFDTADPRRVVRPLTTLSKVRYGDFWIADVRDLVYAVAEDHSAPGEPVNKIVAIPVDGSAARDDSAIITVFEGTDFAQAPTVSPDGTKIAWITWNHPNMPWTYSQLRVASLTFEGTIDQEVILVDRPGVCVYEPRWTLDGDLIHVDDSSGWANLYRTQGFVWQEGEDLNAWTSRLRTRALHPGPHAFSHPHWQLGLHSYDNYDNDYLVCSWAEDQVWHIGTVRIDNGMAEEWATGWWPIGNVAAADGRVVFLADSATHTPAIIEVSRGKTKVLRPSSEAEVPTALVSTAEMLTWKTSDGEEAHGFYYAPVNPEFAAPEGELPPLIVNVHGGPTEAARPGLQVPFQYWTSRGFAVLDVNFRGSTSFGRPYRERINGNWGVMDVQDCVDGAQYLVDLGRVDPKRIAIRGRSSGGFTVLNALASSDVFTAGASFSGIADLVKLKETSHKFESHYDAILLGTDDTSDPVWAQRSPVNRVGDIKAPLMLLQGTDDPVVPASQAQEMYEALRANGNAVALKLYQGEGHRFRSAINIKDAWQSELAFYRTIWGIATDAPIHVEIANL
;
A
#
# COMPACT_ATOMS: atom_id res chain seq x y z
N MET A 1 -2.21 -34.79 23.43
CA MET A 1 -0.77 -35.04 23.19
C MET A 1 -0.01 -34.42 24.35
N SER A 2 1.10 -35.01 24.78
CA SER A 2 1.95 -34.37 25.82
C SER A 2 2.65 -33.14 25.23
N VAL A 3 2.60 -32.02 25.95
CA VAL A 3 3.31 -30.79 25.56
C VAL A 3 4.80 -31.02 25.77
N THR A 4 5.60 -30.68 24.77
CA THR A 4 7.06 -30.76 24.82
C THR A 4 7.62 -29.49 25.45
N VAL A 5 8.39 -29.62 26.54
CA VAL A 5 9.12 -28.48 27.11
C VAL A 5 10.40 -28.26 26.31
N ALA A 6 10.50 -27.08 25.65
CA ALA A 6 11.68 -26.67 24.90
C ALA A 6 11.87 -25.14 24.97
N PRO A 7 13.11 -24.65 25.00
CA PRO A 7 13.39 -23.21 24.99
C PRO A 7 12.70 -22.49 23.83
N HIS A 8 12.33 -21.22 24.08
CA HIS A 8 11.85 -20.34 23.03
C HIS A 8 12.85 -20.25 21.87
N GLY A 9 12.36 -20.19 20.64
CA GLY A 9 13.18 -20.18 19.42
C GLY A 9 13.51 -21.58 18.88
N LEU A 10 13.28 -22.66 19.66
CA LEU A 10 13.51 -24.07 19.24
C LEU A 10 12.23 -24.82 18.88
N TRP A 11 11.07 -24.24 19.09
CA TRP A 11 9.81 -24.92 18.82
C TRP A 11 9.68 -25.28 17.33
N LYS A 12 9.31 -26.52 17.05
CA LYS A 12 9.02 -26.95 15.68
C LYS A 12 7.68 -26.39 15.25
N SER A 13 7.57 -26.00 13.99
CA SER A 13 6.35 -25.44 13.43
C SER A 13 6.12 -25.94 12.01
N PRO A 14 4.88 -26.28 11.64
CA PRO A 14 4.51 -26.60 10.26
C PRO A 14 4.46 -25.36 9.36
N ILE A 15 4.41 -24.14 9.94
CA ILE A 15 4.44 -22.89 9.18
C ILE A 15 5.88 -22.69 8.68
N SER A 16 6.09 -22.93 7.41
CA SER A 16 7.42 -22.83 6.75
C SER A 16 7.46 -21.69 5.75
N GLY A 17 8.63 -21.44 5.16
CA GLY A 17 8.75 -20.50 4.04
C GLY A 17 7.82 -20.83 2.86
N ASP A 18 7.47 -22.11 2.67
CA ASP A 18 6.50 -22.53 1.66
C ASP A 18 5.08 -22.06 1.99
N SER A 19 4.74 -21.86 3.27
CA SER A 19 3.42 -21.34 3.69
C SER A 19 3.18 -19.90 3.21
N PHE A 20 4.23 -19.14 2.89
CA PHE A 20 4.11 -17.77 2.36
C PHE A 20 3.92 -17.72 0.85
N THR A 21 4.33 -18.79 0.14
CA THR A 21 4.48 -18.77 -1.31
C THR A 21 3.75 -19.90 -2.01
N ALA A 22 3.52 -21.03 -1.31
CA ALA A 22 2.80 -22.14 -1.88
C ALA A 22 1.31 -21.80 -2.01
N ARG A 23 0.82 -21.75 -3.26
CA ARG A 23 -0.60 -21.47 -3.58
C ARG A 23 -1.09 -20.11 -3.06
N SER A 24 -0.20 -19.14 -2.87
CA SER A 24 -0.56 -17.77 -2.53
C SER A 24 -0.51 -16.87 -3.76
N VAL A 25 -1.44 -15.92 -3.81
CA VAL A 25 -1.54 -14.87 -4.82
C VAL A 25 -1.71 -13.53 -4.13
N THR A 26 -1.23 -12.46 -4.75
CA THR A 26 -1.65 -11.12 -4.33
C THR A 26 -2.99 -10.81 -4.96
N LEU A 27 -3.92 -10.27 -4.19
CA LEU A 27 -5.24 -9.84 -4.64
C LEU A 27 -5.27 -8.31 -4.64
N SER A 28 -5.77 -7.70 -5.71
CA SER A 28 -5.84 -6.25 -5.82
C SER A 28 -6.91 -5.78 -6.80
N GLN A 29 -7.20 -4.49 -6.74
CA GLN A 29 -8.00 -3.75 -7.73
C GLN A 29 -9.38 -4.36 -7.97
N VAL A 30 -10.08 -4.73 -6.90
CA VAL A 30 -11.44 -5.30 -6.98
C VAL A 30 -12.40 -4.30 -7.63
N ARG A 31 -13.21 -4.79 -8.59
CA ARG A 31 -14.27 -4.04 -9.29
C ARG A 31 -15.50 -4.93 -9.46
N VAL A 32 -16.66 -4.28 -9.60
CA VAL A 32 -17.91 -4.94 -9.96
C VAL A 32 -18.50 -4.30 -11.22
N ASP A 33 -19.16 -5.10 -12.04
CA ASP A 33 -19.90 -4.66 -13.22
C ASP A 33 -21.17 -5.53 -13.33
N GLY A 34 -22.31 -4.97 -12.96
CA GLY A 34 -23.54 -5.70 -12.78
C GLY A 34 -23.36 -6.92 -11.84
N PRO A 35 -23.71 -8.14 -12.27
CA PRO A 35 -23.57 -9.33 -11.44
C PRO A 35 -22.13 -9.85 -11.32
N ASP A 36 -21.19 -9.35 -12.10
CA ASP A 36 -19.85 -9.87 -12.21
C ASP A 36 -18.87 -9.16 -11.27
N THR A 37 -17.88 -9.89 -10.81
CA THR A 37 -16.78 -9.38 -9.98
C THR A 37 -15.45 -9.60 -10.69
N TYR A 38 -14.61 -8.58 -10.70
CA TYR A 38 -13.29 -8.58 -11.34
C TYR A 38 -12.20 -8.22 -10.33
N TRP A 39 -11.00 -8.78 -10.51
CA TRP A 39 -9.82 -8.43 -9.72
C TRP A 39 -8.54 -8.84 -10.43
N VAL A 40 -7.42 -8.30 -10.00
CA VAL A 40 -6.09 -8.70 -10.47
C VAL A 40 -5.45 -9.63 -9.46
N GLU A 41 -4.94 -10.78 -9.94
CA GLU A 41 -4.07 -11.68 -9.18
C GLU A 41 -2.62 -11.54 -9.66
N GLY A 42 -1.71 -11.28 -8.71
CA GLY A 42 -0.27 -11.43 -8.96
C GLY A 42 0.20 -12.83 -8.55
N HIS A 43 0.88 -13.53 -9.45
CA HIS A 43 1.30 -14.92 -9.25
C HIS A 43 2.80 -15.04 -8.98
N PRO A 44 3.29 -15.27 -7.73
CA PRO A 44 4.72 -15.34 -7.41
C PRO A 44 5.49 -16.38 -8.21
N ARG A 45 4.83 -17.49 -8.61
CA ARG A 45 5.43 -18.54 -9.44
C ARG A 45 5.55 -18.19 -10.92
N GLN A 46 4.95 -17.08 -11.35
CA GLN A 46 4.97 -16.56 -12.72
C GLN A 46 5.67 -15.20 -12.78
N GLY A 47 6.63 -14.94 -11.90
CA GLY A 47 7.34 -13.67 -11.84
C GLY A 47 6.48 -12.47 -11.40
N GLY A 48 5.34 -12.71 -10.78
CA GLY A 48 4.42 -11.66 -10.31
C GLY A 48 3.48 -11.13 -11.40
N ARG A 49 3.31 -11.84 -12.54
CA ARG A 49 2.41 -11.43 -13.63
C ARG A 49 1.01 -11.09 -13.10
N GLY A 50 0.50 -9.94 -13.48
CA GLY A 50 -0.85 -9.47 -13.19
C GLY A 50 -1.88 -10.14 -14.11
N THR A 51 -2.70 -11.03 -13.54
CA THR A 51 -3.76 -11.74 -14.26
C THR A 51 -5.12 -11.16 -13.88
N LEU A 52 -5.89 -10.70 -14.86
CA LEU A 52 -7.27 -10.25 -14.62
C LEU A 52 -8.21 -11.44 -14.57
N LEU A 53 -8.88 -11.61 -13.43
CA LEU A 53 -9.89 -12.63 -13.18
C LEU A 53 -11.29 -12.03 -13.24
N ARG A 54 -12.26 -12.84 -13.65
CA ARG A 54 -13.69 -12.56 -13.60
C ARG A 54 -14.42 -13.70 -12.92
N ARG A 55 -15.28 -13.39 -11.99
CA ARG A 55 -16.31 -14.28 -11.48
C ARG A 55 -17.66 -13.83 -12.04
N ARG A 56 -18.31 -14.70 -12.81
CA ARG A 56 -19.62 -14.45 -13.41
C ARG A 56 -20.73 -14.69 -12.39
N GLY A 57 -21.32 -13.64 -11.84
CA GLY A 57 -22.40 -13.75 -10.85
C GLY A 57 -22.05 -14.74 -9.73
N THR A 58 -22.86 -15.80 -9.58
CA THR A 58 -22.60 -16.90 -8.63
C THR A 58 -21.81 -18.07 -9.24
N GLY A 59 -21.41 -17.96 -10.49
CA GLY A 59 -20.79 -19.01 -11.30
C GLY A 59 -19.28 -19.15 -11.12
N GLU A 60 -18.63 -19.59 -12.19
CA GLU A 60 -17.20 -19.90 -12.20
C GLU A 60 -16.32 -18.65 -12.24
N THR A 61 -15.12 -18.81 -11.70
CA THR A 61 -14.03 -17.82 -11.77
C THR A 61 -13.00 -18.27 -12.80
N GLY A 62 -12.54 -17.37 -13.65
CA GLY A 62 -11.50 -17.65 -14.64
C GLY A 62 -10.82 -16.42 -15.18
N GLU A 63 -9.71 -16.59 -15.88
CA GLU A 63 -9.04 -15.53 -16.62
C GLU A 63 -9.99 -14.98 -17.70
N VAL A 64 -10.14 -13.66 -17.74
CA VAL A 64 -11.10 -13.04 -18.66
C VAL A 64 -10.46 -12.67 -19.99
N LEU A 65 -9.21 -12.21 -19.97
CA LEU A 65 -8.51 -11.70 -21.15
C LEU A 65 -7.95 -12.84 -22.00
N PRO A 66 -8.20 -12.85 -23.31
CA PRO A 66 -7.52 -13.75 -24.23
C PRO A 66 -6.08 -13.27 -24.49
N LEU A 67 -5.32 -14.08 -25.27
CA LEU A 67 -3.98 -13.71 -25.69
C LEU A 67 -3.99 -12.44 -26.55
N ILE A 68 -3.04 -11.54 -26.30
CA ILE A 68 -2.77 -10.40 -27.18
C ILE A 68 -2.15 -10.95 -28.48
N ASP A 69 -2.72 -10.57 -29.61
CA ASP A 69 -2.31 -11.02 -30.96
C ASP A 69 -2.20 -12.55 -31.10
N GLY A 70 -2.97 -13.30 -30.28
CA GLY A 70 -2.98 -14.77 -30.28
C GLY A 70 -1.71 -15.44 -29.76
N SER A 71 -0.75 -14.70 -29.22
CA SER A 71 0.57 -15.23 -28.88
C SER A 71 1.03 -14.93 -27.45
N ARG A 72 0.69 -13.76 -26.88
CA ARG A 72 1.20 -13.29 -25.60
C ARG A 72 0.10 -13.19 -24.54
N LEU A 73 0.36 -13.73 -23.36
CA LEU A 73 -0.50 -13.51 -22.19
C LEU A 73 -0.43 -12.03 -21.76
N PRO A 74 -1.58 -11.38 -21.46
CA PRO A 74 -1.59 -10.07 -20.85
C PRO A 74 -0.91 -10.06 -19.47
N ASP A 75 -0.22 -8.96 -19.17
CA ASP A 75 0.30 -8.64 -17.83
C ASP A 75 -0.36 -7.33 -17.38
N VAL A 76 -1.52 -7.44 -16.71
CA VAL A 76 -2.31 -6.29 -16.31
C VAL A 76 -1.63 -5.55 -15.17
N GLY A 77 -1.06 -4.40 -15.50
CA GLY A 77 -0.29 -3.59 -14.58
C GLY A 77 0.12 -2.26 -15.20
N THR A 78 0.52 -1.32 -14.38
CA THR A 78 1.10 -0.03 -14.78
C THR A 78 2.18 0.39 -13.80
N ARG A 79 3.08 1.26 -14.26
CA ARG A 79 4.12 1.88 -13.43
C ARG A 79 3.98 3.39 -13.37
N VAL A 80 2.80 3.92 -13.59
CA VAL A 80 2.52 5.34 -13.32
C VAL A 80 2.86 5.62 -11.86
N HIS A 81 3.58 6.73 -11.59
CA HIS A 81 4.13 7.07 -10.27
C HIS A 81 5.00 5.97 -9.64
N GLU A 82 5.56 5.07 -10.45
CA GLU A 82 6.34 3.85 -10.10
C GLU A 82 5.55 2.77 -9.33
N TYR A 83 4.57 3.15 -8.52
CA TYR A 83 3.76 2.22 -7.69
C TYR A 83 2.52 1.68 -8.40
N GLY A 84 2.11 2.30 -9.51
CA GLY A 84 0.98 1.86 -10.32
C GLY A 84 -0.37 1.90 -9.59
N GLY A 85 -1.19 0.90 -9.82
CA GLY A 85 -2.57 0.81 -9.34
C GLY A 85 -3.58 1.16 -10.43
N LYS A 86 -4.83 0.75 -10.25
CA LYS A 86 -5.96 0.94 -11.19
C LYS A 86 -5.56 0.78 -12.67
N ALA A 87 -4.89 -0.35 -12.92
CA ALA A 87 -4.38 -0.70 -14.23
C ALA A 87 -5.47 -1.16 -15.21
N TYR A 88 -6.70 -1.28 -14.74
CA TYR A 88 -7.87 -1.57 -15.57
C TYR A 88 -9.12 -0.88 -15.05
N ALA A 89 -10.09 -0.73 -15.96
CA ALA A 89 -11.47 -0.39 -15.67
C ALA A 89 -12.39 -1.37 -16.41
N VAL A 90 -13.61 -1.55 -15.89
CA VAL A 90 -14.67 -2.32 -16.54
C VAL A 90 -15.99 -1.57 -16.43
N HIS A 91 -16.75 -1.52 -17.51
CA HIS A 91 -18.09 -0.93 -17.54
C HIS A 91 -18.90 -1.55 -18.67
N HIS A 92 -20.12 -2.04 -18.36
CA HIS A 92 -21.01 -2.75 -19.29
C HIS A 92 -20.31 -3.87 -20.11
N GLY A 93 -19.41 -4.61 -19.45
CA GLY A 93 -18.67 -5.70 -20.09
C GLY A 93 -17.46 -5.28 -20.93
N VAL A 94 -17.25 -3.99 -21.15
CA VAL A 94 -16.05 -3.46 -21.80
C VAL A 94 -14.95 -3.30 -20.77
N ILE A 95 -13.81 -3.94 -20.99
CA ILE A 95 -12.61 -3.87 -20.16
C ILE A 95 -11.57 -3.03 -20.89
N VAL A 96 -11.00 -2.05 -20.20
CA VAL A 96 -9.82 -1.30 -20.65
C VAL A 96 -8.70 -1.55 -19.67
N PHE A 97 -7.48 -1.84 -20.16
CA PHE A 97 -6.35 -2.15 -19.29
C PHE A 97 -5.01 -1.71 -19.88
N SER A 98 -4.04 -1.41 -19.00
CA SER A 98 -2.63 -1.29 -19.34
C SER A 98 -1.96 -2.64 -19.26
N ASP A 99 -1.13 -2.95 -20.24
CA ASP A 99 -0.24 -4.10 -20.23
C ASP A 99 1.17 -3.65 -19.81
N GLN A 100 1.66 -4.21 -18.71
CA GLN A 100 2.95 -3.80 -18.12
C GLN A 100 4.15 -4.20 -19.00
N THR A 101 3.97 -5.16 -19.91
CA THR A 101 5.05 -5.65 -20.78
C THR A 101 5.43 -4.64 -21.86
N ASP A 102 4.45 -3.93 -22.43
CA ASP A 102 4.67 -2.99 -23.53
C ASP A 102 4.19 -1.56 -23.26
N GLY A 103 3.52 -1.33 -22.13
CA GLY A 103 3.00 -0.02 -21.69
C GLY A 103 1.77 0.48 -22.46
N ARG A 104 1.23 -0.31 -23.40
CA ARG A 104 0.06 0.06 -24.19
C ARG A 104 -1.23 -0.11 -23.42
N VAL A 105 -2.23 0.68 -23.80
CA VAL A 105 -3.61 0.50 -23.39
C VAL A 105 -4.34 -0.38 -24.39
N TYR A 106 -5.10 -1.32 -23.88
CA TYR A 106 -5.90 -2.27 -24.64
C TYR A 106 -7.37 -2.23 -24.22
N ALA A 107 -8.26 -2.60 -25.13
CA ALA A 107 -9.67 -2.85 -24.85
C ALA A 107 -10.06 -4.28 -25.19
N PHE A 108 -10.99 -4.82 -24.42
CA PHE A 108 -11.60 -6.12 -24.64
C PHE A 108 -13.09 -6.07 -24.27
N ASP A 109 -13.95 -6.43 -25.21
CA ASP A 109 -15.38 -6.57 -24.96
C ASP A 109 -15.71 -8.04 -24.62
N THR A 110 -16.23 -8.27 -23.42
CA THR A 110 -16.58 -9.62 -22.95
C THR A 110 -17.75 -10.23 -23.72
N ALA A 111 -18.55 -9.43 -24.42
CA ALA A 111 -19.65 -9.86 -25.27
C ALA A 111 -19.22 -10.16 -26.73
N ASP A 112 -18.02 -9.72 -27.17
CA ASP A 112 -17.54 -9.98 -28.53
C ASP A 112 -17.22 -11.48 -28.72
N PRO A 113 -17.95 -12.18 -29.58
CA PRO A 113 -17.72 -13.61 -29.81
C PRO A 113 -16.36 -13.92 -30.43
N ARG A 114 -15.71 -12.96 -31.07
CA ARG A 114 -14.37 -13.10 -31.66
C ARG A 114 -13.28 -13.14 -30.58
N ARG A 115 -13.58 -12.62 -29.38
CA ARG A 115 -12.67 -12.56 -28.23
C ARG A 115 -11.32 -11.93 -28.58
N VAL A 116 -11.33 -10.76 -29.18
CA VAL A 116 -10.14 -10.05 -29.65
C VAL A 116 -9.79 -8.92 -28.68
N VAL A 117 -8.57 -8.95 -28.17
CA VAL A 117 -7.95 -7.79 -27.47
C VAL A 117 -7.46 -6.84 -28.54
N ARG A 118 -7.89 -5.59 -28.49
CA ARG A 118 -7.50 -4.54 -29.45
C ARG A 118 -6.72 -3.43 -28.76
N PRO A 119 -5.63 -2.94 -29.35
CA PRO A 119 -4.91 -1.81 -28.81
C PRO A 119 -5.73 -0.51 -28.92
N LEU A 120 -5.60 0.35 -27.92
CA LEU A 120 -6.16 1.71 -27.92
C LEU A 120 -5.08 2.78 -28.09
N THR A 121 -3.81 2.48 -27.80
CA THR A 121 -2.70 3.43 -27.92
C THR A 121 -1.58 2.85 -28.80
N THR A 122 -0.70 3.71 -29.29
CA THR A 122 0.54 3.27 -29.96
C THR A 122 1.53 2.70 -28.93
N LEU A 123 2.62 2.07 -29.43
CA LEU A 123 3.78 1.76 -28.61
C LEU A 123 4.60 3.04 -28.40
N SER A 124 4.69 3.52 -27.17
CA SER A 124 5.34 4.78 -26.83
C SER A 124 6.06 4.69 -25.48
N LYS A 125 6.66 5.79 -25.02
CA LYS A 125 7.23 5.92 -23.67
C LYS A 125 6.23 6.51 -22.69
N VAL A 126 4.94 6.48 -22.99
CA VAL A 126 3.89 6.95 -22.08
C VAL A 126 3.32 5.77 -21.32
N ARG A 127 3.23 5.92 -20.01
CA ARG A 127 2.57 4.97 -19.12
C ARG A 127 1.15 5.47 -18.84
N TYR A 128 0.18 4.56 -18.78
CA TYR A 128 -1.22 4.89 -18.53
C TYR A 128 -1.77 4.12 -17.33
N GLY A 129 -2.66 4.75 -16.57
CA GLY A 129 -3.35 4.13 -15.45
C GLY A 129 -4.52 4.98 -14.98
N ASP A 130 -5.13 4.59 -13.87
CA ASP A 130 -6.25 5.30 -13.23
C ASP A 130 -7.45 5.51 -14.18
N PHE A 131 -7.83 4.47 -14.89
CA PHE A 131 -8.83 4.52 -15.95
C PHE A 131 -10.25 4.79 -15.44
N TRP A 132 -10.98 5.65 -16.17
CA TRP A 132 -12.42 5.86 -16.04
C TRP A 132 -13.09 5.75 -17.41
N ILE A 133 -13.99 4.78 -17.59
CA ILE A 133 -14.74 4.61 -18.82
C ILE A 133 -15.98 5.52 -18.76
N ALA A 134 -16.09 6.47 -19.69
CA ALA A 134 -17.25 7.32 -19.87
C ALA A 134 -17.97 6.88 -21.15
N ASP A 135 -18.83 5.87 -21.01
CA ASP A 135 -19.54 5.23 -22.11
C ASP A 135 -20.44 6.20 -22.91
N VAL A 136 -21.08 7.14 -22.21
CA VAL A 136 -21.90 8.22 -22.82
C VAL A 136 -21.09 9.11 -23.79
N ARG A 137 -19.75 8.99 -23.80
CA ARG A 137 -18.83 9.77 -24.62
C ARG A 137 -17.95 8.94 -25.55
N ASP A 138 -17.99 7.61 -25.45
CA ASP A 138 -17.05 6.71 -26.13
C ASP A 138 -15.57 7.04 -25.84
N LEU A 139 -15.29 7.51 -24.61
CA LEU A 139 -13.95 7.92 -24.18
C LEU A 139 -13.54 7.19 -22.89
N VAL A 140 -12.22 6.95 -22.76
CA VAL A 140 -11.59 6.49 -21.53
C VAL A 140 -10.70 7.60 -20.99
N TYR A 141 -11.03 8.15 -19.85
CA TYR A 141 -10.17 9.09 -19.13
C TYR A 141 -9.11 8.31 -18.36
N ALA A 142 -7.89 8.82 -18.36
CA ALA A 142 -6.74 8.16 -17.73
C ALA A 142 -5.70 9.18 -17.25
N VAL A 143 -4.89 8.76 -16.29
CA VAL A 143 -3.59 9.40 -16.01
C VAL A 143 -2.59 8.90 -17.04
N ALA A 144 -1.90 9.83 -17.70
CA ALA A 144 -0.77 9.57 -18.58
C ALA A 144 0.51 10.14 -17.97
N GLU A 145 1.58 9.34 -17.95
CA GLU A 145 2.91 9.72 -17.49
C GLU A 145 3.89 9.58 -18.65
N ASP A 146 4.31 10.71 -19.21
CA ASP A 146 5.09 10.81 -20.44
C ASP A 146 6.60 10.88 -20.15
N HIS A 147 7.32 9.80 -20.50
CA HIS A 147 8.77 9.66 -20.37
C HIS A 147 9.51 9.94 -21.69
N SER A 148 8.90 10.59 -22.68
CA SER A 148 9.50 10.81 -24.00
C SER A 148 10.64 11.82 -23.98
N ALA A 149 10.58 12.82 -23.10
CA ALA A 149 11.61 13.83 -22.90
C ALA A 149 12.64 13.42 -21.83
N PRO A 150 13.87 13.95 -21.87
CA PRO A 150 14.82 13.83 -20.76
C PRO A 150 14.33 14.60 -19.52
N GLY A 151 14.66 14.08 -18.34
CA GLY A 151 14.28 14.65 -17.04
C GLY A 151 13.09 13.95 -16.42
N GLU A 152 12.37 14.64 -15.56
CA GLU A 152 11.17 14.08 -14.92
C GLU A 152 10.02 13.91 -15.92
N PRO A 153 9.25 12.82 -15.83
CA PRO A 153 8.12 12.59 -16.72
C PRO A 153 7.01 13.62 -16.49
N VAL A 154 6.27 13.93 -17.54
CA VAL A 154 5.12 14.85 -17.47
C VAL A 154 3.85 14.05 -17.20
N ASN A 155 3.12 14.44 -16.16
CA ASN A 155 1.83 13.86 -15.82
C ASN A 155 0.66 14.67 -16.39
N LYS A 156 -0.32 13.97 -16.96
CA LYS A 156 -1.51 14.56 -17.60
C LYS A 156 -2.76 13.74 -17.28
N ILE A 157 -3.92 14.39 -17.36
CA ILE A 157 -5.19 13.67 -17.58
C ILE A 157 -5.46 13.69 -19.09
N VAL A 158 -5.71 12.52 -19.64
CA VAL A 158 -6.02 12.35 -21.07
C VAL A 158 -7.35 11.63 -21.26
N ALA A 159 -7.97 11.83 -22.44
CA ALA A 159 -9.11 11.03 -22.91
C ALA A 159 -8.70 10.25 -24.15
N ILE A 160 -8.88 8.94 -24.11
CA ILE A 160 -8.49 7.99 -25.16
C ILE A 160 -9.77 7.49 -25.84
N PRO A 161 -9.93 7.64 -27.17
CA PRO A 161 -11.07 7.11 -27.89
C PRO A 161 -11.15 5.58 -27.81
N VAL A 162 -12.33 5.04 -27.48
CA VAL A 162 -12.51 3.58 -27.38
C VAL A 162 -12.57 2.88 -28.75
N ASP A 163 -12.68 3.61 -29.85
CA ASP A 163 -12.74 3.07 -31.21
C ASP A 163 -11.40 2.51 -31.73
N GLY A 164 -10.28 2.82 -31.05
CA GLY A 164 -8.92 2.42 -31.41
C GLY A 164 -8.24 3.33 -32.43
N SER A 165 -8.79 4.51 -32.70
CA SER A 165 -8.15 5.53 -33.57
C SER A 165 -6.76 5.89 -33.08
N ALA A 166 -6.60 6.09 -31.76
CA ALA A 166 -5.32 6.42 -31.13
C ALA A 166 -4.27 5.28 -31.16
N ALA A 167 -4.66 4.05 -31.49
CA ALA A 167 -3.70 2.97 -31.70
C ALA A 167 -2.88 3.12 -33.01
N ARG A 168 -3.29 4.02 -33.88
CA ARG A 168 -2.65 4.29 -35.18
C ARG A 168 -2.01 5.69 -35.23
N ASP A 169 -2.56 6.62 -34.46
CA ASP A 169 -2.16 8.01 -34.44
C ASP A 169 -2.40 8.60 -33.03
N ASP A 170 -1.34 8.84 -32.27
CA ASP A 170 -1.40 9.39 -30.91
C ASP A 170 -2.05 10.78 -30.86
N SER A 171 -2.15 11.50 -31.97
CA SER A 171 -2.85 12.79 -32.02
C SER A 171 -4.36 12.68 -31.77
N ALA A 172 -4.92 11.47 -31.82
CA ALA A 172 -6.29 11.19 -31.44
C ALA A 172 -6.50 11.15 -29.92
N ILE A 173 -5.43 11.09 -29.10
CA ILE A 173 -5.51 11.21 -27.65
C ILE A 173 -5.70 12.69 -27.29
N ILE A 174 -6.76 12.96 -26.54
CA ILE A 174 -7.12 14.31 -26.11
C ILE A 174 -6.41 14.61 -24.80
N THR A 175 -5.58 15.65 -24.74
CA THR A 175 -5.10 16.18 -23.46
C THR A 175 -6.23 16.95 -22.78
N VAL A 176 -6.69 16.44 -21.63
CA VAL A 176 -7.77 17.05 -20.85
C VAL A 176 -7.20 18.06 -19.86
N PHE A 177 -6.14 17.69 -19.16
CA PHE A 177 -5.46 18.55 -18.20
C PHE A 177 -3.96 18.29 -18.16
N GLU A 178 -3.18 19.36 -18.04
CA GLU A 178 -1.73 19.36 -17.78
C GLU A 178 -1.34 20.65 -17.02
N GLY A 179 -0.13 20.72 -16.49
CA GLY A 179 0.40 21.93 -15.86
C GLY A 179 0.63 21.81 -14.35
N THR A 180 0.50 20.61 -13.79
CA THR A 180 0.95 20.26 -12.44
C THR A 180 1.94 19.11 -12.49
N ASP A 181 2.75 18.92 -11.43
CA ASP A 181 3.70 17.81 -11.41
C ASP A 181 2.98 16.47 -11.41
N PHE A 182 1.84 16.37 -10.74
CA PHE A 182 1.05 15.14 -10.62
C PHE A 182 -0.44 15.40 -10.82
N ALA A 183 -1.11 14.39 -11.36
CA ALA A 183 -2.56 14.31 -11.45
C ALA A 183 -3.01 12.86 -11.22
N GLN A 184 -4.19 12.66 -10.58
CA GLN A 184 -4.78 11.34 -10.35
C GLN A 184 -6.30 11.39 -10.20
N ALA A 185 -6.92 10.23 -10.15
CA ALA A 185 -8.33 10.01 -9.83
C ALA A 185 -9.31 10.76 -10.75
N PRO A 186 -9.13 10.75 -12.10
CA PRO A 186 -10.15 11.31 -12.96
C PRO A 186 -11.46 10.54 -12.83
N THR A 187 -12.57 11.27 -12.65
CA THR A 187 -13.92 10.71 -12.57
C THR A 187 -14.91 11.62 -13.29
N VAL A 188 -15.75 11.04 -14.15
CA VAL A 188 -16.73 11.78 -14.95
C VAL A 188 -18.12 11.58 -14.32
N SER A 189 -18.92 12.66 -14.30
CA SER A 189 -20.29 12.63 -13.80
C SER A 189 -21.17 11.67 -14.61
N PRO A 190 -22.27 11.13 -14.02
CA PRO A 190 -23.16 10.18 -14.71
C PRO A 190 -23.74 10.71 -16.03
N ASP A 191 -23.97 12.03 -16.11
CA ASP A 191 -24.46 12.71 -17.32
C ASP A 191 -23.34 12.99 -18.35
N GLY A 192 -22.08 12.67 -18.03
CA GLY A 192 -20.93 12.88 -18.87
C GLY A 192 -20.49 14.34 -19.04
N THR A 193 -21.10 15.29 -18.34
CA THR A 193 -20.89 16.73 -18.57
C THR A 193 -19.81 17.35 -17.72
N LYS A 194 -19.33 16.65 -16.68
CA LYS A 194 -18.35 17.15 -15.71
C LYS A 194 -17.27 16.11 -15.43
N ILE A 195 -16.10 16.60 -15.08
CA ILE A 195 -14.98 15.78 -14.60
C ILE A 195 -14.45 16.34 -13.29
N ALA A 196 -14.06 15.46 -12.37
CA ALA A 196 -13.29 15.81 -11.18
C ALA A 196 -12.00 15.02 -11.16
N TRP A 197 -10.92 15.62 -10.62
CA TRP A 197 -9.61 14.97 -10.47
C TRP A 197 -8.81 15.64 -9.36
N ILE A 198 -7.70 15.01 -8.95
CA ILE A 198 -6.79 15.51 -7.92
C ILE A 198 -5.47 15.88 -8.55
N THR A 199 -4.84 16.96 -8.04
CA THR A 199 -3.50 17.42 -8.45
C THR A 199 -2.67 17.82 -7.25
N TRP A 200 -1.35 17.75 -7.39
CA TRP A 200 -0.39 18.34 -6.47
C TRP A 200 0.92 18.65 -7.19
N ASN A 201 1.77 19.44 -6.55
CA ASN A 201 3.10 19.79 -7.03
C ASN A 201 4.15 19.49 -5.98
N HIS A 202 5.37 19.27 -6.42
CA HIS A 202 6.53 19.24 -5.55
C HIS A 202 6.58 20.46 -4.62
N PRO A 203 7.07 20.32 -3.37
CA PRO A 203 7.63 19.09 -2.79
C PRO A 203 6.57 18.14 -2.19
N ASN A 204 5.29 18.43 -2.39
CA ASN A 204 4.22 17.71 -1.71
C ASN A 204 4.03 16.27 -2.23
N MET A 205 3.57 15.42 -1.31
CA MET A 205 2.98 14.12 -1.59
C MET A 205 1.45 14.24 -1.56
N PRO A 206 0.69 13.29 -2.14
CA PRO A 206 -0.77 13.37 -2.13
C PRO A 206 -1.37 13.36 -0.72
N TRP A 207 -0.60 12.93 0.30
CA TRP A 207 -0.97 12.95 1.71
C TRP A 207 -0.35 14.11 2.52
N THR A 208 0.33 15.07 1.89
CA THR A 208 0.81 16.29 2.56
C THR A 208 0.07 17.54 2.12
N TYR A 209 -0.26 17.63 0.83
CA TYR A 209 -1.11 18.65 0.25
C TYR A 209 -1.55 18.24 -1.15
N SER A 210 -2.85 18.35 -1.42
CA SER A 210 -3.39 18.14 -2.76
C SER A 210 -4.63 18.99 -3.00
N GLN A 211 -4.97 19.22 -4.28
CA GLN A 211 -6.11 20.02 -4.73
C GLN A 211 -7.16 19.13 -5.37
N LEU A 212 -8.44 19.41 -5.11
CA LEU A 212 -9.55 18.84 -5.85
C LEU A 212 -10.00 19.82 -6.91
N ARG A 213 -9.97 19.40 -8.15
CA ARG A 213 -10.41 20.16 -9.32
C ARG A 213 -11.69 19.60 -9.89
N VAL A 214 -12.55 20.47 -10.38
CA VAL A 214 -13.78 20.11 -11.07
C VAL A 214 -13.92 21.00 -12.30
N ALA A 215 -14.33 20.40 -13.41
CA ALA A 215 -14.56 21.15 -14.66
C ALA A 215 -15.82 20.68 -15.39
N SER A 216 -16.40 21.57 -16.18
CA SER A 216 -17.34 21.19 -17.24
C SER A 216 -16.55 20.68 -18.45
N LEU A 217 -17.17 19.72 -19.17
CA LEU A 217 -16.60 19.11 -20.37
C LEU A 217 -17.32 19.61 -21.61
N THR A 218 -16.57 19.98 -22.65
CA THR A 218 -17.11 20.21 -24.00
C THR A 218 -17.66 18.90 -24.58
N PHE A 219 -18.32 18.98 -25.73
CA PHE A 219 -18.78 17.79 -26.46
C PHE A 219 -17.62 16.88 -26.85
N GLU A 220 -16.48 17.44 -27.22
CA GLU A 220 -15.26 16.72 -27.61
C GLU A 220 -14.52 16.06 -26.42
N GLY A 221 -14.91 16.36 -25.17
CA GLY A 221 -14.29 15.79 -23.99
C GLY A 221 -13.12 16.61 -23.43
N THR A 222 -12.92 17.84 -23.87
CA THR A 222 -11.97 18.81 -23.32
C THR A 222 -12.62 19.63 -22.19
N ILE A 223 -11.80 20.29 -21.36
CA ILE A 223 -12.27 21.23 -20.33
C ILE A 223 -12.80 22.51 -21.00
N ASP A 224 -14.00 22.93 -20.60
CA ASP A 224 -14.59 24.23 -20.91
C ASP A 224 -14.32 25.23 -19.78
N GLN A 225 -14.77 24.94 -18.57
CA GLN A 225 -14.55 25.76 -17.38
C GLN A 225 -14.10 24.91 -16.20
N GLU A 226 -13.14 25.43 -15.43
CA GLU A 226 -12.51 24.72 -14.30
C GLU A 226 -12.62 25.53 -13.03
N VAL A 227 -12.82 24.84 -11.89
CA VAL A 227 -12.72 25.38 -10.54
C VAL A 227 -11.87 24.45 -9.67
N ILE A 228 -11.02 25.05 -8.81
CA ILE A 228 -10.38 24.33 -7.73
C ILE A 228 -11.35 24.32 -6.55
N LEU A 229 -11.99 23.19 -6.32
CA LEU A 229 -13.03 23.04 -5.30
C LEU A 229 -12.44 23.01 -3.88
N VAL A 230 -11.31 22.34 -3.71
CA VAL A 230 -10.56 22.30 -2.46
C VAL A 230 -9.11 22.68 -2.74
N ASP A 231 -8.67 23.77 -2.10
CA ASP A 231 -7.30 24.31 -2.15
C ASP A 231 -7.00 24.97 -0.80
N ARG A 232 -6.50 24.19 0.15
CA ARG A 232 -6.17 24.68 1.49
C ARG A 232 -4.78 24.16 1.88
N PRO A 233 -3.82 25.03 2.20
CA PRO A 233 -2.49 24.59 2.60
C PRO A 233 -2.51 23.53 3.69
N GLY A 234 -1.78 22.44 3.49
CA GLY A 234 -1.68 21.30 4.42
C GLY A 234 -2.94 20.42 4.48
N VAL A 235 -3.93 20.62 3.60
CA VAL A 235 -5.08 19.71 3.46
C VAL A 235 -4.85 18.77 2.30
N CYS A 236 -5.16 17.51 2.53
CA CYS A 236 -5.08 16.44 1.53
C CYS A 236 -6.49 16.02 1.13
N VAL A 237 -6.66 15.84 -0.18
CA VAL A 237 -7.94 15.42 -0.76
C VAL A 237 -7.76 14.09 -1.45
N TYR A 238 -8.75 13.20 -1.31
CA TYR A 238 -8.71 11.86 -1.85
C TYR A 238 -10.04 11.46 -2.49
N GLU A 239 -9.99 10.54 -3.44
CA GLU A 239 -11.09 9.70 -3.87
C GLU A 239 -12.34 10.46 -4.35
N PRO A 240 -12.26 11.46 -5.26
CA PRO A 240 -13.44 12.09 -5.79
C PRO A 240 -14.33 11.08 -6.52
N ARG A 241 -15.64 11.10 -6.25
CA ARG A 241 -16.61 10.22 -6.90
C ARG A 241 -17.97 10.90 -6.99
N TRP A 242 -18.57 10.84 -8.15
CA TRP A 242 -19.92 11.37 -8.37
C TRP A 242 -20.96 10.40 -7.81
N THR A 243 -21.99 10.93 -7.14
CA THR A 243 -23.19 10.16 -6.80
C THR A 243 -24.01 9.91 -8.07
N LEU A 244 -24.94 8.98 -7.99
CA LEU A 244 -25.87 8.70 -9.11
C LEU A 244 -26.72 9.92 -9.49
N ASP A 245 -26.98 10.84 -8.55
CA ASP A 245 -27.72 12.09 -8.76
C ASP A 245 -26.83 13.27 -9.18
N GLY A 246 -25.52 13.09 -9.34
CA GLY A 246 -24.58 14.10 -9.84
C GLY A 246 -24.01 15.04 -8.78
N ASP A 247 -24.09 14.72 -7.49
CA ASP A 247 -23.31 15.37 -6.44
C ASP A 247 -21.90 14.77 -6.39
N LEU A 248 -20.93 15.52 -5.89
CA LEU A 248 -19.55 15.03 -5.74
C LEU A 248 -19.27 14.68 -4.28
N ILE A 249 -18.85 13.45 -4.06
CA ILE A 249 -18.28 13.00 -2.79
C ILE A 249 -16.75 13.01 -2.92
N HIS A 250 -16.08 13.39 -1.85
CA HIS A 250 -14.63 13.29 -1.71
C HIS A 250 -14.26 13.08 -0.25
N VAL A 251 -13.03 12.68 -0.01
CA VAL A 251 -12.45 12.64 1.32
C VAL A 251 -11.46 13.79 1.44
N ASP A 252 -11.51 14.53 2.54
CA ASP A 252 -10.43 15.47 2.89
C ASP A 252 -10.12 15.45 4.39
N ASP A 253 -8.91 15.90 4.75
CA ASP A 253 -8.44 15.87 6.13
C ASP A 253 -8.42 17.24 6.83
N SER A 254 -9.24 18.18 6.36
CA SER A 254 -9.35 19.53 6.92
C SER A 254 -9.80 19.56 8.38
N SER A 255 -10.53 18.54 8.83
CA SER A 255 -10.92 18.35 10.22
C SER A 255 -9.80 17.79 11.13
N GLY A 256 -8.65 17.45 10.57
CA GLY A 256 -7.59 16.64 11.21
C GLY A 256 -7.75 15.13 10.99
N TRP A 257 -8.84 14.71 10.37
CA TRP A 257 -9.13 13.32 10.00
C TRP A 257 -9.63 13.27 8.56
N ALA A 258 -9.29 12.21 7.85
CA ALA A 258 -9.74 12.00 6.46
C ALA A 258 -11.23 11.65 6.44
N ASN A 259 -12.09 12.65 6.48
CA ASN A 259 -13.53 12.50 6.54
C ASN A 259 -14.19 12.64 5.16
N LEU A 260 -15.42 12.12 5.03
CA LEU A 260 -16.25 12.23 3.83
C LEU A 260 -16.91 13.61 3.75
N TYR A 261 -16.87 14.21 2.56
CA TYR A 261 -17.54 15.47 2.23
C TYR A 261 -18.43 15.29 1.01
N ARG A 262 -19.56 15.99 0.99
CA ARG A 262 -20.47 16.07 -0.14
C ARG A 262 -20.55 17.49 -0.65
N THR A 263 -20.37 17.69 -1.94
CA THR A 263 -20.59 18.95 -2.63
C THR A 263 -21.76 18.84 -3.58
N GLN A 264 -22.70 19.76 -3.47
CA GLN A 264 -23.92 19.88 -4.27
C GLN A 264 -23.89 21.17 -5.08
N GLY A 265 -24.81 21.29 -6.05
CA GLY A 265 -24.98 22.52 -6.83
C GLY A 265 -24.29 22.52 -8.19
N PHE A 266 -23.88 21.35 -8.67
CA PHE A 266 -23.22 21.19 -9.97
C PHE A 266 -24.18 21.33 -11.17
N VAL A 267 -25.24 22.08 -11.04
CA VAL A 267 -26.15 22.35 -12.16
C VAL A 267 -25.58 23.51 -12.96
N TRP A 268 -25.15 23.23 -14.18
CA TRP A 268 -24.66 24.21 -15.14
C TRP A 268 -25.84 24.81 -15.93
N GLN A 269 -25.86 26.13 -16.09
CA GLN A 269 -26.84 26.84 -16.95
C GLN A 269 -26.10 27.45 -18.14
N GLU A 270 -26.60 27.25 -19.34
CA GLU A 270 -26.02 27.78 -20.56
C GLU A 270 -25.85 29.32 -20.47
N GLY A 271 -24.64 29.80 -20.78
CA GLY A 271 -24.31 31.23 -20.71
C GLY A 271 -23.99 31.74 -19.30
N GLU A 272 -23.96 30.89 -18.31
CA GLU A 272 -23.55 31.24 -16.94
C GLU A 272 -22.04 31.43 -16.82
N ASP A 273 -21.64 32.45 -16.05
CA ASP A 273 -20.21 32.60 -15.72
C ASP A 273 -19.77 31.69 -14.56
N LEU A 274 -18.44 31.46 -14.45
CA LEU A 274 -17.86 30.61 -13.43
C LEU A 274 -18.21 31.05 -12.00
N ASN A 275 -18.31 32.37 -11.73
CA ASN A 275 -18.62 32.89 -10.41
C ASN A 275 -20.06 32.56 -10.01
N ALA A 276 -21.01 32.68 -10.94
CA ALA A 276 -22.41 32.32 -10.71
C ALA A 276 -22.55 30.82 -10.40
N TRP A 277 -21.85 29.97 -11.16
CA TRP A 277 -21.82 28.53 -10.92
C TRP A 277 -21.21 28.19 -9.55
N THR A 278 -20.00 28.65 -9.25
CA THR A 278 -19.32 28.37 -7.98
C THR A 278 -20.06 28.89 -6.76
N SER A 279 -20.81 30.00 -6.91
CA SER A 279 -21.62 30.56 -5.82
C SER A 279 -22.74 29.62 -5.33
N ARG A 280 -23.14 28.66 -6.13
CA ARG A 280 -24.17 27.65 -5.77
C ARG A 280 -23.60 26.39 -5.12
N LEU A 281 -22.30 26.14 -5.27
CA LEU A 281 -21.67 24.96 -4.68
C LEU A 281 -21.78 25.01 -3.15
N ARG A 282 -22.20 23.91 -2.57
CA ARG A 282 -22.34 23.75 -1.12
C ARG A 282 -21.67 22.45 -0.70
N THR A 283 -20.56 22.58 0.01
CA THR A 283 -19.81 21.45 0.58
C THR A 283 -20.13 21.30 2.05
N ARG A 284 -20.38 20.07 2.49
CA ARG A 284 -20.56 19.73 3.90
C ARG A 284 -19.93 18.38 4.24
N ALA A 285 -19.46 18.23 5.47
CA ALA A 285 -19.05 16.93 5.99
C ALA A 285 -20.27 16.00 6.10
N LEU A 286 -20.08 14.73 5.72
CA LEU A 286 -21.13 13.72 5.84
C LEU A 286 -21.07 13.02 7.20
N HIS A 287 -19.90 12.51 7.58
CA HIS A 287 -19.71 11.78 8.84
C HIS A 287 -18.42 12.26 9.51
N PRO A 288 -18.43 13.48 10.12
CA PRO A 288 -17.24 14.02 10.78
C PRO A 288 -16.94 13.31 12.10
N GLY A 289 -15.66 13.00 12.35
CA GLY A 289 -15.24 12.35 13.58
C GLY A 289 -13.80 11.85 13.50
N PRO A 290 -13.33 11.14 14.53
CA PRO A 290 -12.00 10.54 14.55
C PRO A 290 -11.91 9.28 13.68
N HIS A 291 -12.37 9.38 12.45
CA HIS A 291 -12.45 8.31 11.47
C HIS A 291 -11.60 8.65 10.24
N ALA A 292 -10.82 7.69 9.73
CA ALA A 292 -10.07 7.85 8.50
C ALA A 292 -10.73 7.06 7.36
N PHE A 293 -11.34 7.75 6.40
CA PHE A 293 -11.99 7.18 5.21
C PHE A 293 -11.04 7.08 4.02
N SER A 294 -9.73 7.07 4.21
CA SER A 294 -8.77 6.89 3.13
C SER A 294 -7.50 6.21 3.61
N HIS A 295 -6.90 5.43 2.72
CA HIS A 295 -5.53 4.95 2.82
C HIS A 295 -4.56 5.99 2.24
N PRO A 296 -3.26 5.96 2.57
CA PRO A 296 -2.27 6.79 1.87
C PRO A 296 -2.17 6.37 0.39
N HIS A 297 -2.28 7.34 -0.52
CA HIS A 297 -2.34 7.10 -1.96
C HIS A 297 -0.96 6.85 -2.58
N TRP A 298 -0.27 5.80 -2.13
CA TRP A 298 0.93 5.28 -2.81
C TRP A 298 0.62 4.71 -4.19
N GLN A 299 -0.59 4.18 -4.35
CA GLN A 299 -1.06 3.59 -5.60
C GLN A 299 -2.29 4.31 -6.11
N LEU A 300 -2.42 4.35 -7.42
CA LEU A 300 -3.61 4.90 -8.08
C LEU A 300 -4.86 4.07 -7.77
N GLY A 301 -6.00 4.74 -7.72
CA GLY A 301 -7.32 4.13 -7.69
C GLY A 301 -7.67 3.41 -6.39
N LEU A 302 -6.98 3.72 -5.29
CA LEU A 302 -7.46 3.35 -3.96
C LEU A 302 -8.76 4.09 -3.71
N HIS A 303 -9.75 3.41 -3.15
CA HIS A 303 -11.01 4.01 -2.73
C HIS A 303 -11.65 3.19 -1.61
N SER A 304 -12.08 3.94 -0.60
CA SER A 304 -12.67 3.42 0.62
C SER A 304 -14.20 3.40 0.58
N TYR A 305 -14.82 3.94 -0.47
CA TYR A 305 -16.26 3.99 -0.61
C TYR A 305 -16.72 3.85 -2.05
N ASP A 306 -18.02 3.49 -2.22
CA ASP A 306 -18.71 3.44 -3.50
C ASP A 306 -20.20 3.79 -3.32
N ASN A 307 -20.89 4.12 -4.41
CA ASN A 307 -22.34 4.28 -4.40
C ASN A 307 -23.00 2.91 -4.13
N TYR A 308 -23.72 2.78 -3.02
CA TYR A 308 -24.51 1.59 -2.74
C TYR A 308 -25.87 1.66 -3.44
N ASP A 309 -26.51 2.80 -3.34
CA ASP A 309 -27.72 3.21 -4.06
C ASP A 309 -27.82 4.76 -4.09
N ASN A 310 -29.00 5.32 -4.38
CA ASN A 310 -29.21 6.77 -4.42
C ASN A 310 -29.12 7.43 -3.04
N ASP A 311 -29.40 6.70 -1.96
CA ASP A 311 -29.49 7.23 -0.60
C ASP A 311 -28.24 6.94 0.23
N TYR A 312 -27.45 5.90 -0.12
CA TYR A 312 -26.36 5.40 0.69
C TYR A 312 -25.06 5.24 -0.10
N LEU A 313 -23.96 5.57 0.56
CA LEU A 313 -22.62 5.10 0.22
C LEU A 313 -22.33 3.84 1.04
N VAL A 314 -21.66 2.85 0.47
CA VAL A 314 -20.95 1.85 1.25
C VAL A 314 -19.53 2.37 1.48
N CYS A 315 -19.05 2.29 2.72
CA CYS A 315 -17.77 2.86 3.13
C CYS A 315 -16.96 1.89 3.98
N SER A 316 -15.64 1.96 3.86
CA SER A 316 -14.71 1.47 4.86
C SER A 316 -14.00 2.65 5.53
N TRP A 317 -13.72 2.51 6.82
CA TRP A 317 -13.00 3.54 7.59
C TRP A 317 -12.16 2.92 8.69
N ALA A 318 -11.08 3.58 9.06
CA ALA A 318 -10.28 3.21 10.22
C ALA A 318 -10.75 3.98 11.45
N GLU A 319 -10.95 3.25 12.54
CA GLU A 319 -11.24 3.74 13.88
C GLU A 319 -10.55 2.81 14.89
N ASP A 320 -9.94 3.35 15.91
CA ASP A 320 -9.23 2.57 16.95
C ASP A 320 -8.27 1.52 16.37
N GLN A 321 -7.51 1.89 15.32
CA GLN A 321 -6.52 1.05 14.64
C GLN A 321 -7.10 -0.12 13.81
N VAL A 322 -8.42 -0.24 13.71
CA VAL A 322 -9.10 -1.30 12.94
C VAL A 322 -9.89 -0.68 11.80
N TRP A 323 -9.98 -1.38 10.69
CA TRP A 323 -10.82 -0.97 9.57
C TRP A 323 -12.20 -1.61 9.68
N HIS A 324 -13.23 -0.78 9.54
CA HIS A 324 -14.65 -1.13 9.57
C HIS A 324 -15.26 -1.04 8.18
N ILE A 325 -16.42 -1.64 7.98
CA ILE A 325 -17.24 -1.54 6.76
C ILE A 325 -18.70 -1.31 7.13
N GLY A 326 -19.36 -0.49 6.36
CA GLY A 326 -20.78 -0.21 6.59
C GLY A 326 -21.35 0.76 5.56
N THR A 327 -22.48 1.36 5.86
CA THR A 327 -23.12 2.38 5.01
C THR A 327 -23.13 3.74 5.68
N VAL A 328 -23.01 4.78 4.86
CA VAL A 328 -23.20 6.18 5.27
C VAL A 328 -24.32 6.78 4.43
N ARG A 329 -25.32 7.33 5.09
CA ARG A 329 -26.45 7.94 4.41
C ARG A 329 -26.10 9.32 3.83
N ILE A 330 -26.36 9.51 2.55
CA ILE A 330 -25.89 10.69 1.78
C ILE A 330 -26.59 11.98 2.23
N ASP A 331 -27.85 11.94 2.69
CA ASP A 331 -28.62 13.13 3.08
C ASP A 331 -28.26 13.68 4.46
N ASN A 332 -27.85 12.84 5.42
CA ASN A 332 -27.63 13.25 6.81
C ASN A 332 -26.33 12.73 7.45
N GLY A 333 -25.57 11.87 6.75
CA GLY A 333 -24.29 11.33 7.21
C GLY A 333 -24.40 10.26 8.30
N MET A 334 -25.60 9.70 8.54
CA MET A 334 -25.77 8.62 9.52
C MET A 334 -25.07 7.37 9.03
N ALA A 335 -24.14 6.85 9.83
CA ALA A 335 -23.40 5.63 9.54
C ALA A 335 -24.03 4.42 10.23
N GLU A 336 -23.95 3.27 9.56
CA GLU A 336 -24.32 1.96 10.10
C GLU A 336 -23.20 0.97 9.79
N GLU A 337 -22.53 0.47 10.83
CA GLU A 337 -21.48 -0.53 10.71
C GLU A 337 -22.06 -1.93 10.49
N TRP A 338 -21.40 -2.72 9.65
CA TRP A 338 -21.77 -4.11 9.38
C TRP A 338 -20.84 -5.10 10.11
N ALA A 339 -21.39 -5.96 10.94
CA ALA A 339 -20.66 -6.99 11.64
C ALA A 339 -20.29 -8.16 10.70
N THR A 340 -19.38 -7.93 9.77
CA THR A 340 -18.95 -8.94 8.78
C THR A 340 -17.95 -9.93 9.31
N GLY A 341 -17.21 -9.61 10.38
CA GLY A 341 -16.07 -10.36 10.87
C GLY A 341 -14.80 -10.21 9.98
N TRP A 342 -14.81 -9.27 9.02
CA TRP A 342 -13.73 -8.98 8.09
C TRP A 342 -13.36 -7.51 8.13
N TRP A 343 -12.06 -7.21 8.09
CA TRP A 343 -11.50 -5.86 8.12
C TRP A 343 -11.03 -5.46 6.72
N PRO A 344 -11.62 -4.43 6.11
CA PRO A 344 -11.19 -3.95 4.79
C PRO A 344 -9.71 -3.54 4.77
N ILE A 345 -9.03 -3.90 3.69
CA ILE A 345 -7.61 -3.58 3.47
C ILE A 345 -7.36 -2.97 2.09
N GLY A 346 -8.41 -2.61 1.39
CA GLY A 346 -8.32 -2.08 0.03
C GLY A 346 -9.68 -1.65 -0.49
N ASN A 347 -9.79 -1.62 -1.81
CA ASN A 347 -10.94 -1.07 -2.50
C ASN A 347 -12.25 -1.72 -2.12
N VAL A 348 -13.26 -0.87 -1.95
CA VAL A 348 -14.67 -1.25 -1.81
C VAL A 348 -15.37 -0.99 -3.14
N ALA A 349 -16.17 -1.94 -3.63
CA ALA A 349 -16.93 -1.80 -4.87
C ALA A 349 -18.37 -2.30 -4.66
N ALA A 350 -19.35 -1.60 -5.22
CA ALA A 350 -20.77 -1.93 -5.07
C ALA A 350 -21.50 -1.93 -6.41
N ALA A 351 -22.40 -2.88 -6.59
CA ALA A 351 -23.39 -2.91 -7.67
C ALA A 351 -24.57 -3.82 -7.29
N ASP A 352 -25.78 -3.47 -7.69
CA ASP A 352 -26.98 -4.29 -7.59
C ASP A 352 -27.25 -4.86 -6.18
N GLY A 353 -26.99 -4.04 -5.13
CA GLY A 353 -27.17 -4.44 -3.72
C GLY A 353 -26.13 -5.47 -3.24
N ARG A 354 -25.02 -5.61 -3.95
CA ARG A 354 -23.82 -6.35 -3.56
C ARG A 354 -22.70 -5.40 -3.26
N VAL A 355 -21.90 -5.75 -2.27
CA VAL A 355 -20.64 -5.07 -1.95
C VAL A 355 -19.52 -6.09 -1.98
N VAL A 356 -18.45 -5.76 -2.67
CA VAL A 356 -17.26 -6.61 -2.77
C VAL A 356 -16.04 -5.80 -2.38
N PHE A 357 -15.22 -6.35 -1.52
CA PHE A 357 -14.02 -5.67 -1.01
C PHE A 357 -12.91 -6.66 -0.68
N LEU A 358 -11.69 -6.17 -0.64
CA LEU A 358 -10.54 -6.92 -0.15
C LEU A 358 -10.44 -6.74 1.36
N ALA A 359 -10.35 -7.83 2.11
CA ALA A 359 -10.30 -7.81 3.57
C ALA A 359 -9.49 -8.96 4.14
N ASP A 360 -9.02 -8.79 5.37
CA ASP A 360 -8.48 -9.85 6.22
C ASP A 360 -9.29 -9.95 7.54
N SER A 361 -8.85 -10.79 8.45
CA SER A 361 -9.41 -10.87 9.80
C SER A 361 -8.33 -11.35 10.79
N ALA A 362 -8.65 -11.43 12.05
CA ALA A 362 -7.73 -11.96 13.07
C ALA A 362 -7.24 -13.39 12.78
N THR A 363 -8.01 -14.17 12.01
CA THR A 363 -7.76 -15.60 11.79
C THR A 363 -7.70 -16.02 10.32
N HIS A 364 -7.95 -15.11 9.39
CA HIS A 364 -7.93 -15.41 7.96
C HIS A 364 -7.02 -14.44 7.21
N THR A 365 -6.25 -14.98 6.29
CA THR A 365 -5.43 -14.22 5.33
C THR A 365 -6.31 -13.36 4.42
N PRO A 366 -5.75 -12.34 3.74
CA PRO A 366 -6.49 -11.51 2.81
C PRO A 366 -7.36 -12.32 1.85
N ALA A 367 -8.57 -11.86 1.63
CA ALA A 367 -9.54 -12.49 0.73
C ALA A 367 -10.44 -11.44 0.08
N ILE A 368 -11.00 -11.77 -1.07
CA ILE A 368 -12.11 -11.01 -1.66
C ILE A 368 -13.41 -11.47 -1.00
N ILE A 369 -14.08 -10.53 -0.38
CA ILE A 369 -15.31 -10.74 0.39
C ILE A 369 -16.47 -10.11 -0.36
N GLU A 370 -17.59 -10.83 -0.41
CA GLU A 370 -18.88 -10.32 -0.88
C GLU A 370 -19.85 -10.22 0.29
N VAL A 371 -20.52 -9.08 0.42
CA VAL A 371 -21.69 -8.90 1.28
C VAL A 371 -22.89 -8.64 0.39
N SER A 372 -23.92 -9.46 0.54
CA SER A 372 -25.18 -9.33 -0.21
C SER A 372 -26.34 -9.83 0.64
N ARG A 373 -27.40 -9.03 0.74
CA ARG A 373 -28.60 -9.35 1.53
C ARG A 373 -28.26 -9.77 2.97
N GLY A 374 -27.33 -9.06 3.62
CA GLY A 374 -26.89 -9.33 4.98
C GLY A 374 -26.08 -10.62 5.17
N LYS A 375 -25.63 -11.25 4.09
CA LYS A 375 -24.78 -12.46 4.14
C LYS A 375 -23.39 -12.15 3.64
N THR A 376 -22.40 -12.59 4.39
CA THR A 376 -20.98 -12.49 4.03
C THR A 376 -20.51 -13.80 3.38
N LYS A 377 -19.74 -13.70 2.30
CA LYS A 377 -19.19 -14.82 1.55
C LYS A 377 -17.77 -14.53 1.12
N VAL A 378 -16.86 -15.48 1.30
CA VAL A 378 -15.52 -15.45 0.71
C VAL A 378 -15.63 -15.87 -0.76
N LEU A 379 -15.24 -14.99 -1.67
CA LEU A 379 -15.18 -15.28 -3.10
C LEU A 379 -13.84 -15.89 -3.51
N ARG A 380 -12.73 -15.32 -2.97
CA ARG A 380 -11.38 -15.76 -3.30
C ARG A 380 -10.43 -15.49 -2.12
N PRO A 381 -9.87 -16.51 -1.46
CA PRO A 381 -8.79 -16.32 -0.51
C PRO A 381 -7.46 -16.06 -1.25
N SER A 382 -6.57 -15.26 -0.65
CA SER A 382 -5.22 -15.01 -1.19
C SER A 382 -4.30 -16.24 -1.05
N SER A 383 -4.60 -17.15 -0.14
CA SER A 383 -3.86 -18.40 0.08
C SER A 383 -4.82 -19.56 0.27
N GLU A 384 -4.50 -20.69 -0.35
CA GLU A 384 -5.16 -21.97 -0.07
C GLU A 384 -4.50 -22.71 1.11
N ALA A 385 -3.33 -22.23 1.57
CA ALA A 385 -2.66 -22.77 2.74
C ALA A 385 -3.29 -22.17 4.00
N GLU A 386 -4.02 -22.97 4.74
CA GLU A 386 -4.58 -22.57 6.04
C GLU A 386 -3.49 -22.58 7.11
N VAL A 387 -3.44 -21.51 7.91
CA VAL A 387 -2.71 -21.53 9.17
C VAL A 387 -3.57 -22.30 10.18
N PRO A 388 -3.07 -23.39 10.77
CA PRO A 388 -3.85 -24.10 11.78
C PRO A 388 -4.29 -23.15 12.90
N THR A 389 -5.57 -23.10 13.20
CA THR A 389 -6.15 -22.16 14.19
C THR A 389 -5.43 -22.22 15.54
N ALA A 390 -4.98 -23.40 15.95
CA ALA A 390 -4.23 -23.57 17.19
C ALA A 390 -2.82 -22.93 17.19
N LEU A 391 -2.32 -22.50 16.03
CA LEU A 391 -1.04 -21.81 15.87
C LEU A 391 -1.22 -20.30 15.59
N VAL A 392 -2.47 -19.83 15.56
CA VAL A 392 -2.74 -18.41 15.29
C VAL A 392 -2.53 -17.60 16.57
N SER A 393 -1.54 -16.73 16.56
CA SER A 393 -1.39 -15.64 17.51
C SER A 393 -2.14 -14.41 16.99
N THR A 394 -3.15 -13.98 17.72
CA THR A 394 -3.95 -12.79 17.37
C THR A 394 -3.30 -11.53 17.91
N ALA A 395 -3.50 -10.42 17.23
CA ALA A 395 -3.00 -9.12 17.62
C ALA A 395 -3.63 -8.64 18.95
N GLU A 396 -2.80 -8.21 19.87
CA GLU A 396 -3.20 -7.43 21.05
C GLU A 396 -2.81 -5.97 20.78
N MET A 397 -3.78 -5.07 20.75
CA MET A 397 -3.53 -3.63 20.56
C MET A 397 -2.86 -3.06 21.80
N LEU A 398 -1.73 -2.39 21.60
CA LEU A 398 -0.98 -1.73 22.67
C LEU A 398 -0.83 -0.24 22.38
N THR A 399 -0.83 0.52 23.48
CA THR A 399 -0.42 1.92 23.50
C THR A 399 0.59 2.08 24.64
N TRP A 400 1.69 2.73 24.36
CA TRP A 400 2.71 3.01 25.37
C TRP A 400 3.07 4.48 25.40
N LYS A 401 3.56 4.94 26.55
CA LYS A 401 4.14 6.27 26.71
C LYS A 401 5.55 6.26 26.12
N THR A 402 5.81 7.22 25.27
CA THR A 402 7.13 7.48 24.73
C THR A 402 7.97 8.27 25.73
N SER A 403 9.29 8.22 25.61
CA SER A 403 10.22 8.88 26.53
C SER A 403 10.07 10.41 26.58
N ASP A 404 9.48 11.02 25.56
CA ASP A 404 9.11 12.44 25.51
C ASP A 404 7.69 12.72 26.05
N GLY A 405 6.97 11.68 26.55
CA GLY A 405 5.68 11.78 27.23
C GLY A 405 4.44 11.72 26.34
N GLU A 406 4.63 11.52 25.03
CA GLU A 406 3.53 11.30 24.08
C GLU A 406 3.07 9.82 24.08
N GLU A 407 2.35 9.41 23.07
CA GLU A 407 1.87 8.04 22.89
C GLU A 407 2.26 7.51 21.51
N ALA A 408 2.69 6.25 21.50
CA ALA A 408 2.83 5.46 20.28
C ALA A 408 2.03 4.15 20.42
N HIS A 409 1.75 3.51 19.28
CA HIS A 409 0.83 2.40 19.18
C HIS A 409 1.45 1.21 18.46
N GLY A 410 0.84 0.04 18.60
CA GLY A 410 1.24 -1.14 17.84
C GLY A 410 0.45 -2.37 18.22
N PHE A 411 0.82 -3.48 17.61
CA PHE A 411 0.21 -4.77 17.80
C PHE A 411 1.21 -5.77 18.34
N TYR A 412 0.90 -6.37 19.48
CA TYR A 412 1.71 -7.43 20.06
C TYR A 412 1.13 -8.80 19.73
N TYR A 413 2.00 -9.73 19.37
CA TYR A 413 1.68 -11.11 19.09
C TYR A 413 2.49 -12.02 20.00
N ALA A 414 1.81 -12.71 20.92
CA ALA A 414 2.44 -13.64 21.85
C ALA A 414 2.89 -14.94 21.13
N PRO A 415 3.91 -15.65 21.64
CA PRO A 415 4.21 -17.01 21.17
C PRO A 415 3.03 -17.95 21.36
N VAL A 416 2.69 -18.72 20.32
CA VAL A 416 1.59 -19.71 20.33
C VAL A 416 2.01 -20.98 19.63
N ASN A 417 2.05 -22.12 20.37
CA ASN A 417 2.21 -23.44 19.79
C ASN A 417 1.63 -24.49 20.77
N PRO A 418 0.59 -25.25 20.38
CA PRO A 418 -0.07 -26.21 21.29
C PRO A 418 0.79 -27.44 21.64
N GLU A 419 1.87 -27.69 20.88
CA GLU A 419 2.76 -28.84 21.08
C GLU A 419 3.97 -28.53 21.96
N PHE A 420 4.23 -27.23 22.22
CA PHE A 420 5.41 -26.78 22.94
C PHE A 420 5.06 -25.82 24.08
N ALA A 421 5.86 -25.86 25.12
CA ALA A 421 5.90 -24.84 26.18
C ALA A 421 7.36 -24.53 26.50
N ALA A 422 7.62 -23.30 26.91
CA ALA A 422 8.94 -22.91 27.39
C ALA A 422 9.23 -23.48 28.80
N PRO A 423 10.50 -23.63 29.20
CA PRO A 423 10.87 -23.84 30.58
C PRO A 423 10.27 -22.76 31.49
N GLU A 424 9.96 -23.14 32.73
CA GLU A 424 9.38 -22.23 33.73
C GLU A 424 10.27 -20.99 33.93
N GLY A 425 9.68 -19.80 33.81
CA GLY A 425 10.37 -18.51 33.97
C GLY A 425 11.17 -18.05 32.75
N GLU A 426 11.24 -18.82 31.66
CA GLU A 426 11.87 -18.34 30.44
C GLU A 426 10.95 -17.37 29.68
N LEU A 427 11.43 -16.17 29.39
CA LEU A 427 10.75 -15.17 28.57
C LEU A 427 11.09 -15.33 27.08
N PRO A 428 10.16 -15.06 26.17
CA PRO A 428 10.39 -15.17 24.73
C PRO A 428 11.31 -14.07 24.20
N PRO A 429 12.12 -14.37 23.17
CA PRO A 429 12.77 -13.33 22.38
C PRO A 429 11.72 -12.48 21.66
N LEU A 430 12.02 -11.18 21.48
CA LEU A 430 11.14 -10.23 20.80
C LEU A 430 11.68 -9.90 19.41
N ILE A 431 10.77 -9.82 18.43
CA ILE A 431 11.02 -9.23 17.13
C ILE A 431 10.16 -7.96 17.01
N VAL A 432 10.78 -6.80 16.98
CA VAL A 432 10.13 -5.53 16.68
C VAL A 432 10.10 -5.37 15.17
N ASN A 433 8.90 -5.34 14.58
CA ASN A 433 8.68 -5.14 13.14
C ASN A 433 8.32 -3.68 12.88
N VAL A 434 8.96 -3.08 11.87
CA VAL A 434 8.74 -1.68 11.48
C VAL A 434 8.25 -1.65 10.04
N HIS A 435 7.08 -1.05 9.81
CA HIS A 435 6.54 -0.91 8.45
C HIS A 435 7.36 0.08 7.61
N GLY A 436 7.25 -0.04 6.30
CA GLY A 436 7.83 0.90 5.34
C GLY A 436 6.96 2.13 5.13
N GLY A 437 7.28 2.88 4.12
CA GLY A 437 6.58 4.12 3.73
C GLY A 437 7.52 5.32 3.82
N PRO A 438 7.60 6.08 4.92
CA PRO A 438 7.08 5.85 6.27
C PRO A 438 5.57 6.10 6.47
N THR A 439 4.90 6.75 5.50
CA THR A 439 3.46 7.03 5.57
C THR A 439 2.65 5.79 5.21
N GLU A 440 2.52 4.88 6.14
CA GLU A 440 1.77 3.61 6.11
C GLU A 440 1.28 3.28 7.52
N ALA A 441 0.67 2.12 7.73
CA ALA A 441 0.33 1.61 9.06
C ALA A 441 0.40 0.08 9.14
N ALA A 442 0.82 -0.42 10.31
CA ALA A 442 0.60 -1.81 10.71
C ALA A 442 -0.90 -2.08 10.92
N ARG A 443 -1.32 -3.34 10.73
CA ARG A 443 -2.73 -3.76 10.80
C ARG A 443 -2.86 -5.07 11.59
N PRO A 444 -4.00 -5.26 12.33
CA PRO A 444 -4.18 -6.41 13.21
C PRO A 444 -4.56 -7.71 12.48
N GLY A 445 -4.72 -7.71 11.16
CA GLY A 445 -5.11 -8.88 10.37
C GLY A 445 -4.10 -10.03 10.45
N LEU A 446 -4.52 -11.24 10.08
CA LEU A 446 -3.64 -12.41 10.11
C LEU A 446 -2.45 -12.24 9.17
N GLN A 447 -1.29 -12.01 9.76
CA GLN A 447 -0.02 -11.96 9.06
C GLN A 447 0.67 -13.32 9.17
N VAL A 448 0.68 -14.12 8.09
CA VAL A 448 1.36 -15.43 8.07
C VAL A 448 2.84 -15.31 8.45
N PRO A 449 3.56 -14.25 8.03
CA PRO A 449 4.90 -13.95 8.51
C PRO A 449 5.05 -13.89 10.04
N PHE A 450 4.09 -13.28 10.74
CA PHE A 450 4.17 -13.23 12.21
C PHE A 450 3.88 -14.59 12.84
N GLN A 451 2.98 -15.39 12.24
CA GLN A 451 2.72 -16.75 12.68
C GLN A 451 3.96 -17.67 12.52
N TYR A 452 4.82 -17.38 11.54
CA TYR A 452 6.11 -18.06 11.40
C TYR A 452 6.99 -17.87 12.65
N TRP A 453 7.04 -16.66 13.20
CA TRP A 453 7.80 -16.34 14.41
C TRP A 453 7.12 -16.87 15.67
N THR A 454 5.83 -16.56 15.86
CA THR A 454 5.12 -16.88 17.09
C THR A 454 4.97 -18.38 17.33
N SER A 455 4.79 -19.17 16.28
CA SER A 455 4.75 -20.63 16.36
C SER A 455 6.10 -21.28 16.69
N ARG A 456 7.19 -20.51 16.63
CA ARG A 456 8.55 -20.93 17.02
C ARG A 456 8.99 -20.39 18.38
N GLY A 457 8.09 -19.73 19.10
CA GLY A 457 8.36 -19.20 20.43
C GLY A 457 8.92 -17.78 20.46
N PHE A 458 8.84 -17.02 19.37
CA PHE A 458 9.17 -15.59 19.36
C PHE A 458 7.92 -14.76 19.63
N ALA A 459 8.06 -13.67 20.35
CA ALA A 459 7.06 -12.61 20.38
C ALA A 459 7.31 -11.64 19.23
N VAL A 460 6.27 -10.96 18.74
CA VAL A 460 6.36 -9.91 17.72
C VAL A 460 5.68 -8.65 18.22
N LEU A 461 6.29 -7.49 18.02
CA LEU A 461 5.68 -6.17 18.17
C LEU A 461 5.70 -5.48 16.80
N ASP A 462 4.53 -5.24 16.22
CA ASP A 462 4.37 -4.51 14.95
C ASP A 462 4.00 -3.06 15.28
N VAL A 463 4.95 -2.14 15.03
CA VAL A 463 4.89 -0.77 15.54
C VAL A 463 4.16 0.16 14.59
N ASN A 464 3.20 0.92 15.11
CA ASN A 464 2.64 2.12 14.51
C ASN A 464 3.29 3.35 15.16
N PHE A 465 4.47 3.72 14.69
CA PHE A 465 5.22 4.87 15.18
C PHE A 465 4.49 6.18 14.84
N ARG A 466 4.81 7.26 15.56
CA ARG A 466 4.33 8.62 15.24
C ARG A 466 4.79 9.02 13.82
N GLY A 467 3.86 9.07 12.90
CA GLY A 467 4.04 9.15 11.44
C GLY A 467 3.15 8.16 10.70
N SER A 468 2.68 7.10 11.39
CA SER A 468 1.76 6.12 10.82
C SER A 468 0.40 6.73 10.51
N THR A 469 -0.28 6.18 9.49
CA THR A 469 -1.62 6.58 9.07
C THR A 469 -2.71 5.97 9.94
N SER A 470 -3.97 6.35 9.70
CA SER A 470 -5.15 5.88 10.43
C SER A 470 -5.30 6.40 11.88
N PHE A 471 -4.44 7.33 12.30
CA PHE A 471 -4.49 8.00 13.62
C PHE A 471 -4.78 9.51 13.49
N GLY A 472 -5.26 9.94 12.33
CA GLY A 472 -5.45 11.35 12.00
C GLY A 472 -4.18 12.06 11.51
N ARG A 473 -4.39 13.25 10.91
CA ARG A 473 -3.30 14.05 10.36
C ARG A 473 -2.26 14.47 11.40
N PRO A 474 -2.63 14.92 12.62
CA PRO A 474 -1.63 15.32 13.61
C PRO A 474 -0.64 14.23 13.99
N TYR A 475 -1.07 12.97 14.04
CA TYR A 475 -0.19 11.83 14.30
C TYR A 475 0.70 11.52 13.09
N ARG A 476 0.11 11.50 11.90
CA ARG A 476 0.84 11.27 10.64
C ARG A 476 1.95 12.29 10.41
N GLU A 477 1.70 13.56 10.69
CA GLU A 477 2.67 14.64 10.43
C GLU A 477 3.80 14.73 11.47
N ARG A 478 3.75 13.96 12.57
CA ARG A 478 4.81 13.93 13.59
C ARG A 478 6.16 13.52 13.02
N ILE A 479 6.17 12.68 11.98
CA ILE A 479 7.41 12.21 11.35
C ILE A 479 8.10 13.30 10.53
N ASN A 480 7.37 14.34 10.09
CA ASN A 480 7.93 15.43 9.27
C ASN A 480 9.04 16.16 10.03
N GLY A 481 10.22 16.25 9.43
CA GLY A 481 11.44 16.76 10.06
C GLY A 481 12.07 15.82 11.10
N ASN A 482 11.45 14.67 11.42
CA ASN A 482 11.85 13.77 12.51
C ASN A 482 12.13 12.33 12.08
N TRP A 483 12.13 12.02 10.80
CA TRP A 483 12.40 10.68 10.28
C TRP A 483 13.80 10.20 10.64
N GLY A 484 13.93 8.97 11.10
CA GLY A 484 15.13 8.39 11.66
C GLY A 484 15.40 8.77 13.12
N VAL A 485 14.46 9.49 13.76
CA VAL A 485 14.52 9.86 15.19
C VAL A 485 13.26 9.40 15.91
N MET A 486 12.09 9.88 15.47
CA MET A 486 10.83 9.62 16.18
C MET A 486 10.35 8.18 15.96
N ASP A 487 10.45 7.67 14.72
CA ASP A 487 10.19 6.28 14.38
C ASP A 487 11.13 5.32 15.14
N VAL A 488 12.40 5.69 15.30
CA VAL A 488 13.38 4.95 16.12
C VAL A 488 12.98 4.96 17.58
N GLN A 489 12.67 6.15 18.14
CA GLN A 489 12.31 6.31 19.55
C GLN A 489 11.10 5.47 19.92
N ASP A 490 10.05 5.49 19.07
CA ASP A 490 8.82 4.75 19.31
C ASP A 490 9.04 3.23 19.29
N CYS A 491 9.95 2.74 18.45
CA CYS A 491 10.35 1.33 18.42
C CYS A 491 11.13 0.93 19.69
N VAL A 492 12.05 1.78 20.14
CA VAL A 492 12.83 1.57 21.37
C VAL A 492 11.91 1.55 22.60
N ASP A 493 11.04 2.55 22.72
CA ASP A 493 10.11 2.67 23.85
C ASP A 493 9.09 1.53 23.87
N GLY A 494 8.59 1.08 22.70
CA GLY A 494 7.71 -0.08 22.59
C GLY A 494 8.38 -1.39 23.02
N ALA A 495 9.63 -1.60 22.65
CA ALA A 495 10.41 -2.75 23.12
C ALA A 495 10.63 -2.70 24.63
N GLN A 496 11.04 -1.54 25.16
CA GLN A 496 11.26 -1.34 26.59
C GLN A 496 9.96 -1.51 27.39
N TYR A 497 8.84 -1.02 26.89
CA TYR A 497 7.52 -1.22 27.51
C TYR A 497 7.19 -2.71 27.73
N LEU A 498 7.46 -3.56 26.74
CA LEU A 498 7.26 -5.00 26.88
C LEU A 498 8.26 -5.67 27.85
N VAL A 499 9.50 -5.17 27.92
CA VAL A 499 10.50 -5.59 28.92
C VAL A 499 10.02 -5.24 30.34
N ASP A 500 9.55 -4.02 30.56
CA ASP A 500 9.08 -3.53 31.86
C ASP A 500 7.84 -4.30 32.36
N LEU A 501 7.00 -4.76 31.42
CA LEU A 501 5.88 -5.65 31.71
C LEU A 501 6.31 -7.10 31.97
N GLY A 502 7.59 -7.46 31.82
CA GLY A 502 8.07 -8.84 31.97
C GLY A 502 7.52 -9.80 30.91
N ARG A 503 7.19 -9.31 29.70
CA ARG A 503 6.60 -10.11 28.61
C ARG A 503 7.63 -10.70 27.66
N VAL A 504 8.85 -10.15 27.60
CA VAL A 504 9.92 -10.51 26.67
C VAL A 504 11.29 -10.50 27.35
N ASP A 505 12.24 -11.27 26.80
CA ASP A 505 13.61 -11.33 27.28
C ASP A 505 14.41 -10.10 26.83
N PRO A 506 14.88 -9.24 27.75
CA PRO A 506 15.65 -8.03 27.39
C PRO A 506 17.00 -8.30 26.70
N LYS A 507 17.48 -9.54 26.73
CA LYS A 507 18.75 -9.93 26.09
C LYS A 507 18.57 -10.47 24.67
N ARG A 508 17.33 -10.69 24.24
CA ARG A 508 17.01 -11.28 22.94
C ARG A 508 15.95 -10.45 22.23
N ILE A 509 16.29 -9.20 21.87
CA ILE A 509 15.40 -8.27 21.16
C ILE A 509 16.02 -7.95 19.80
N ALA A 510 15.33 -8.28 18.72
CA ALA A 510 15.70 -7.89 17.36
C ALA A 510 14.75 -6.83 16.84
N ILE A 511 15.25 -5.97 15.95
CA ILE A 511 14.44 -5.06 15.14
C ILE A 511 14.58 -5.44 13.66
N ARG A 512 13.46 -5.46 12.94
CA ARG A 512 13.42 -5.74 11.50
C ARG A 512 12.49 -4.78 10.77
N GLY A 513 12.79 -4.51 9.50
CA GLY A 513 11.97 -3.64 8.68
C GLY A 513 12.38 -3.64 7.22
N ARG A 514 11.51 -3.09 6.36
CA ARG A 514 11.75 -2.98 4.92
C ARG A 514 11.67 -1.52 4.49
N SER A 515 12.51 -1.13 3.47
CA SER A 515 12.47 0.21 2.89
C SER A 515 12.71 1.27 3.98
N SER A 516 11.82 2.25 4.17
CA SER A 516 11.86 3.17 5.30
C SER A 516 11.95 2.45 6.66
N GLY A 517 11.25 1.33 6.85
CA GLY A 517 11.42 0.51 8.07
C GLY A 517 12.82 -0.08 8.20
N GLY A 518 13.48 -0.42 7.08
CA GLY A 518 14.89 -0.82 7.06
C GLY A 518 15.84 0.32 7.46
N PHE A 519 15.55 1.54 7.06
CA PHE A 519 16.23 2.75 7.51
C PHE A 519 16.07 2.95 9.02
N THR A 520 14.85 2.79 9.53
CA THR A 520 14.58 2.84 10.98
C THR A 520 15.40 1.79 11.73
N VAL A 521 15.50 0.56 11.20
CA VAL A 521 16.36 -0.51 11.78
C VAL A 521 17.80 -0.04 11.92
N LEU A 522 18.38 0.49 10.84
CA LEU A 522 19.77 0.92 10.83
C LEU A 522 20.03 2.07 11.82
N ASN A 523 19.14 3.06 11.88
CA ASN A 523 19.23 4.17 12.81
C ASN A 523 18.97 3.73 14.27
N ALA A 524 18.07 2.77 14.50
CA ALA A 524 17.80 2.23 15.83
C ALA A 524 19.02 1.52 16.42
N LEU A 525 19.73 0.73 15.61
CA LEU A 525 20.96 0.06 16.01
C LEU A 525 22.12 1.04 16.28
N ALA A 526 22.11 2.21 15.59
CA ALA A 526 23.10 3.26 15.80
C ALA A 526 22.76 4.19 16.99
N SER A 527 21.53 4.15 17.49
CA SER A 527 21.05 5.11 18.50
C SER A 527 20.71 4.47 19.86
N SER A 528 20.59 3.14 19.93
CA SER A 528 20.11 2.45 21.14
C SER A 528 20.77 1.08 21.31
N ASP A 529 21.07 0.70 22.54
CA ASP A 529 21.57 -0.63 22.91
C ASP A 529 20.42 -1.60 23.28
N VAL A 530 19.14 -1.24 23.12
CA VAL A 530 17.98 -2.10 23.41
C VAL A 530 17.94 -3.30 22.47
N PHE A 531 18.32 -3.09 21.21
CA PHE A 531 18.31 -4.16 20.20
C PHE A 531 19.63 -4.92 20.19
N THR A 532 19.55 -6.24 20.30
CA THR A 532 20.70 -7.15 20.31
C THR A 532 20.95 -7.80 18.95
N ALA A 533 20.09 -7.56 17.96
CA ALA A 533 20.23 -7.95 16.55
C ALA A 533 19.32 -7.11 15.66
N GLY A 534 19.64 -7.01 14.36
CA GLY A 534 18.78 -6.35 13.38
C GLY A 534 18.75 -7.03 12.02
N ALA A 535 17.64 -6.84 11.27
CA ALA A 535 17.51 -7.27 9.88
C ALA A 535 16.88 -6.15 9.04
N SER A 536 17.62 -5.65 8.06
CA SER A 536 17.18 -4.59 7.16
C SER A 536 16.95 -5.15 5.75
N PHE A 537 15.72 -5.04 5.26
CA PHE A 537 15.32 -5.47 3.92
C PHE A 537 15.21 -4.25 3.00
N SER A 538 16.00 -4.17 1.96
CA SER A 538 16.00 -3.03 1.02
C SER A 538 15.99 -1.70 1.76
N GLY A 539 16.79 -1.57 2.83
CA GLY A 539 16.83 -0.40 3.70
C GLY A 539 17.77 0.68 3.17
N ILE A 540 17.44 1.92 3.50
CA ILE A 540 18.20 3.11 3.08
C ILE A 540 19.39 3.28 4.02
N ALA A 541 20.60 3.36 3.47
CA ALA A 541 21.84 3.56 4.23
C ALA A 541 22.42 4.97 4.05
N ASP A 542 22.26 5.56 2.85
CA ASP A 542 22.76 6.89 2.48
C ASP A 542 21.63 7.70 1.86
N LEU A 543 21.15 8.70 2.57
CA LEU A 543 20.04 9.56 2.15
C LEU A 543 20.40 10.45 0.97
N VAL A 544 21.63 10.95 0.89
CA VAL A 544 22.08 11.80 -0.23
C VAL A 544 22.05 11.03 -1.53
N LYS A 545 22.62 9.81 -1.52
CA LYS A 545 22.59 8.92 -2.69
C LYS A 545 21.19 8.46 -3.06
N LEU A 546 20.31 8.26 -2.07
CA LEU A 546 18.91 7.94 -2.34
C LEU A 546 18.26 9.07 -3.14
N LYS A 547 18.41 10.32 -2.67
CA LYS A 547 17.85 11.50 -3.35
C LYS A 547 18.33 11.61 -4.80
N GLU A 548 19.61 11.35 -5.08
CA GLU A 548 20.19 11.41 -6.43
C GLU A 548 19.58 10.37 -7.39
N THR A 549 19.02 9.29 -6.87
CA THR A 549 18.50 8.16 -7.65
C THR A 549 16.99 7.99 -7.54
N SER A 550 16.32 8.80 -6.70
CA SER A 550 14.87 8.73 -6.49
C SER A 550 14.10 9.08 -7.76
N HIS A 551 13.02 8.33 -7.99
CA HIS A 551 12.07 8.64 -9.05
C HIS A 551 11.20 9.86 -8.71
N LYS A 552 10.58 10.47 -9.73
CA LYS A 552 9.81 11.72 -9.60
C LYS A 552 8.84 11.72 -8.43
N PHE A 553 8.09 10.65 -8.21
CA PHE A 553 7.05 10.60 -7.17
C PHE A 553 7.62 10.83 -5.76
N GLU A 554 8.85 10.37 -5.48
CA GLU A 554 9.50 10.51 -4.16
C GLU A 554 10.68 11.48 -4.14
N SER A 555 11.04 12.13 -5.27
CA SER A 555 12.25 12.94 -5.40
C SER A 555 12.36 14.10 -4.38
N HIS A 556 11.24 14.53 -3.80
CA HIS A 556 11.18 15.58 -2.76
C HIS A 556 10.60 15.08 -1.43
N TYR A 557 10.25 13.79 -1.32
CA TYR A 557 9.63 13.27 -0.10
C TYR A 557 10.58 13.27 1.09
N ASP A 558 11.85 12.93 0.85
CA ASP A 558 12.88 12.96 1.90
C ASP A 558 13.05 14.37 2.50
N ALA A 559 12.88 15.41 1.69
CA ALA A 559 12.93 16.79 2.15
C ALA A 559 11.87 17.13 3.20
N ILE A 560 10.65 16.63 3.03
CA ILE A 560 9.58 16.77 4.04
C ILE A 560 9.94 16.00 5.31
N LEU A 561 10.43 14.78 5.16
CA LEU A 561 10.77 13.90 6.27
C LEU A 561 11.98 14.36 7.09
N LEU A 562 12.92 15.06 6.45
CA LEU A 562 14.11 15.63 7.08
C LEU A 562 13.95 17.10 7.47
N GLY A 563 12.93 17.80 6.92
CA GLY A 563 12.66 19.21 7.16
C GLY A 563 13.48 20.17 6.31
N THR A 564 14.27 19.68 5.35
CA THR A 564 15.09 20.48 4.43
C THR A 564 15.38 19.74 3.13
N ASP A 565 15.39 20.44 2.00
CA ASP A 565 15.77 19.93 0.68
C ASP A 565 17.26 20.17 0.34
N ASP A 566 17.96 20.90 1.18
CA ASP A 566 19.40 21.17 1.01
C ASP A 566 20.23 19.98 1.51
N THR A 567 20.75 19.17 0.59
CA THR A 567 21.59 18.00 0.91
C THR A 567 22.93 18.35 1.59
N SER A 568 23.32 19.62 1.61
CA SER A 568 24.47 20.11 2.38
C SER A 568 24.16 20.36 3.86
N ASP A 569 22.86 20.37 4.24
CA ASP A 569 22.46 20.45 5.64
C ASP A 569 22.97 19.23 6.40
N PRO A 570 23.60 19.44 7.57
CA PRO A 570 24.14 18.34 8.37
C PRO A 570 23.15 17.22 8.70
N VAL A 571 21.84 17.48 8.69
CA VAL A 571 20.81 16.48 8.98
C VAL A 571 20.87 15.27 8.03
N TRP A 572 21.16 15.50 6.75
CA TRP A 572 21.28 14.45 5.75
C TRP A 572 22.41 13.46 6.11
N ALA A 573 23.59 14.00 6.45
CA ALA A 573 24.72 13.18 6.84
C ALA A 573 24.52 12.51 8.22
N GLN A 574 23.96 13.23 9.18
CA GLN A 574 23.74 12.76 10.55
C GLN A 574 22.72 11.64 10.63
N ARG A 575 21.72 11.63 9.74
CA ARG A 575 20.67 10.60 9.69
C ARG A 575 20.97 9.49 8.70
N SER A 576 22.01 9.60 7.88
CA SER A 576 22.46 8.53 7.00
C SER A 576 23.21 7.45 7.80
N PRO A 577 22.68 6.21 7.95
CA PRO A 577 23.27 5.18 8.79
C PRO A 577 24.70 4.80 8.39
N VAL A 578 25.05 4.91 7.12
CA VAL A 578 26.41 4.60 6.62
C VAL A 578 27.49 5.48 7.27
N ASN A 579 27.14 6.69 7.71
CA ASN A 579 28.03 7.59 8.42
C ASN A 579 28.11 7.30 9.94
N ARG A 580 27.30 6.36 10.43
CA ARG A 580 27.16 6.03 11.85
C ARG A 580 27.53 4.59 12.18
N VAL A 581 28.27 3.92 11.30
CA VAL A 581 28.66 2.51 11.49
C VAL A 581 29.46 2.28 12.79
N GLY A 582 30.19 3.27 13.26
CA GLY A 582 30.91 3.25 14.54
C GLY A 582 30.01 3.18 15.78
N ASP A 583 28.77 3.62 15.66
CA ASP A 583 27.77 3.60 16.74
C ASP A 583 27.03 2.24 16.80
N ILE A 584 26.99 1.50 15.70
CA ILE A 584 26.32 0.20 15.63
C ILE A 584 27.16 -0.86 16.31
N LYS A 585 26.61 -1.52 17.34
CA LYS A 585 27.28 -2.60 18.06
C LYS A 585 26.61 -3.95 17.81
N ALA A 586 25.30 -3.95 17.66
CA ALA A 586 24.53 -5.17 17.46
C ALA A 586 24.79 -5.78 16.07
N PRO A 587 24.82 -7.12 15.97
CA PRO A 587 24.88 -7.82 14.69
C PRO A 587 23.72 -7.44 13.76
N LEU A 588 24.03 -7.27 12.47
CA LEU A 588 23.08 -6.84 11.46
C LEU A 588 23.05 -7.78 10.25
N MET A 589 21.86 -8.10 9.77
CA MET A 589 21.64 -8.78 8.50
C MET A 589 21.03 -7.83 7.48
N LEU A 590 21.63 -7.75 6.30
CA LEU A 590 21.16 -6.98 5.14
C LEU A 590 20.62 -7.93 4.07
N LEU A 591 19.40 -7.69 3.60
CA LEU A 591 18.74 -8.50 2.55
C LEU A 591 18.26 -7.56 1.44
N GLN A 592 18.74 -7.79 0.19
CA GLN A 592 18.55 -6.83 -0.89
C GLN A 592 18.30 -7.51 -2.23
N GLY A 593 17.33 -7.00 -3.00
CA GLY A 593 17.11 -7.35 -4.41
C GLY A 593 18.11 -6.60 -5.31
N THR A 594 18.67 -7.29 -6.32
CA THR A 594 19.67 -6.66 -7.22
C THR A 594 19.05 -5.68 -8.20
N ASP A 595 17.75 -5.84 -8.53
CA ASP A 595 17.02 -5.06 -9.54
C ASP A 595 16.03 -4.09 -8.87
N ASP A 596 16.34 -3.68 -7.62
CA ASP A 596 15.52 -2.76 -6.85
C ASP A 596 15.63 -1.32 -7.43
N PRO A 597 14.54 -0.77 -8.02
CA PRO A 597 14.56 0.57 -8.61
C PRO A 597 14.25 1.69 -7.60
N VAL A 598 13.81 1.34 -6.38
CA VAL A 598 13.43 2.29 -5.32
C VAL A 598 14.60 2.53 -4.39
N VAL A 599 15.19 1.44 -3.87
CA VAL A 599 16.40 1.49 -3.05
C VAL A 599 17.48 0.66 -3.75
N PRO A 600 18.41 1.27 -4.46
CA PRO A 600 19.43 0.56 -5.22
C PRO A 600 20.28 -0.38 -4.37
N ALA A 601 20.72 -1.51 -4.94
CA ALA A 601 21.49 -2.53 -4.24
C ALA A 601 22.82 -2.00 -3.67
N SER A 602 23.36 -0.92 -4.22
CA SER A 602 24.55 -0.23 -3.72
C SER A 602 24.38 0.25 -2.27
N GLN A 603 23.17 0.61 -1.85
CA GLN A 603 22.88 1.02 -0.48
C GLN A 603 23.24 -0.08 0.54
N ALA A 604 22.75 -1.30 0.30
CA ALA A 604 23.06 -2.44 1.16
C ALA A 604 24.52 -2.89 1.06
N GLN A 605 25.12 -2.83 -0.13
CA GLN A 605 26.51 -3.21 -0.36
C GLN A 605 27.49 -2.27 0.34
N GLU A 606 27.28 -0.96 0.21
CA GLU A 606 28.13 0.05 0.87
C GLU A 606 28.00 -0.02 2.39
N MET A 607 26.77 -0.21 2.90
CA MET A 607 26.55 -0.39 4.33
C MET A 607 27.26 -1.64 4.86
N TYR A 608 27.19 -2.76 4.11
CA TYR A 608 27.90 -4.00 4.46
C TYR A 608 29.41 -3.80 4.52
N GLU A 609 30.00 -3.19 3.49
CA GLU A 609 31.46 -2.96 3.45
C GLU A 609 31.93 -2.01 4.56
N ALA A 610 31.16 -0.95 4.84
CA ALA A 610 31.47 -0.03 5.92
C ALA A 610 31.42 -0.71 7.30
N LEU A 611 30.39 -1.50 7.59
CA LEU A 611 30.28 -2.26 8.83
C LEU A 611 31.37 -3.32 8.96
N ARG A 612 31.65 -4.07 7.88
CA ARG A 612 32.69 -5.08 7.85
C ARG A 612 34.06 -4.48 8.12
N ALA A 613 34.38 -3.36 7.47
CA ALA A 613 35.63 -2.63 7.67
C ALA A 613 35.77 -2.08 9.10
N ASN A 614 34.68 -1.69 9.73
CA ASN A 614 34.62 -1.22 11.12
C ASN A 614 34.71 -2.36 12.15
N GLY A 615 34.65 -3.63 11.73
CA GLY A 615 34.72 -4.80 12.61
C GLY A 615 33.36 -5.22 13.20
N ASN A 616 32.25 -4.73 12.67
CA ASN A 616 30.92 -5.13 13.10
C ASN A 616 30.53 -6.52 12.58
N ALA A 617 29.81 -7.29 13.39
CA ALA A 617 29.20 -8.53 12.94
C ALA A 617 28.09 -8.24 11.92
N VAL A 618 28.29 -8.58 10.65
CA VAL A 618 27.35 -8.26 9.57
C VAL A 618 27.23 -9.38 8.55
N ALA A 619 26.00 -9.62 8.08
CA ALA A 619 25.68 -10.53 6.98
C ALA A 619 25.02 -9.75 5.82
N LEU A 620 25.31 -10.14 4.58
CA LEU A 620 24.66 -9.60 3.39
C LEU A 620 24.13 -10.74 2.51
N LYS A 621 22.86 -10.66 2.10
CA LYS A 621 22.29 -11.54 1.09
C LYS A 621 21.71 -10.72 -0.06
N LEU A 622 22.24 -10.94 -1.25
CA LEU A 622 21.75 -10.35 -2.50
C LEU A 622 20.90 -11.37 -3.27
N TYR A 623 19.72 -10.98 -3.68
CA TYR A 623 18.77 -11.80 -4.42
C TYR A 623 18.69 -11.33 -5.87
N GLN A 624 19.27 -12.14 -6.77
CA GLN A 624 19.37 -11.81 -8.20
C GLN A 624 17.99 -11.74 -8.85
N GLY A 625 17.74 -10.67 -9.61
CA GLY A 625 16.50 -10.44 -10.34
C GLY A 625 15.31 -10.02 -9.45
N GLU A 626 15.51 -9.83 -8.14
CA GLU A 626 14.48 -9.30 -7.26
C GLU A 626 14.50 -7.77 -7.22
N GLY A 627 13.29 -7.19 -7.23
CA GLY A 627 13.10 -5.75 -7.03
C GLY A 627 12.90 -5.39 -5.56
N HIS A 628 12.25 -4.23 -5.33
CA HIS A 628 12.00 -3.69 -3.98
C HIS A 628 11.17 -4.63 -3.09
N ARG A 629 10.30 -5.42 -3.68
CA ARG A 629 9.59 -6.54 -3.03
C ARG A 629 9.99 -7.84 -3.71
N PHE A 630 10.42 -8.82 -2.93
CA PHE A 630 10.76 -10.14 -3.46
C PHE A 630 9.51 -10.82 -4.01
N ARG A 631 9.61 -11.38 -5.20
CA ARG A 631 8.50 -12.03 -5.92
C ARG A 631 8.72 -13.53 -6.10
N SER A 632 9.98 -13.97 -6.17
CA SER A 632 10.30 -15.38 -6.31
C SER A 632 10.07 -16.15 -5.01
N ALA A 633 9.29 -17.22 -5.09
CA ALA A 633 8.99 -18.09 -3.96
C ALA A 633 10.26 -18.65 -3.29
N ILE A 634 11.28 -18.98 -4.09
CA ILE A 634 12.57 -19.50 -3.60
C ILE A 634 13.28 -18.44 -2.78
N ASN A 635 13.35 -17.20 -3.28
CA ASN A 635 14.06 -16.11 -2.63
C ASN A 635 13.34 -15.66 -1.35
N ILE A 636 11.99 -15.60 -1.38
CA ILE A 636 11.20 -15.30 -0.19
C ILE A 636 11.46 -16.34 0.90
N LYS A 637 11.39 -17.63 0.55
CA LYS A 637 11.66 -18.73 1.50
C LYS A 637 13.06 -18.63 2.08
N ASP A 638 14.07 -18.44 1.24
CA ASP A 638 15.47 -18.34 1.67
C ASP A 638 15.68 -17.15 2.60
N ALA A 639 15.09 -15.97 2.30
CA ALA A 639 15.22 -14.79 3.14
C ALA A 639 14.71 -15.03 4.57
N TRP A 640 13.51 -15.60 4.72
CA TRP A 640 12.93 -15.90 6.04
C TRP A 640 13.71 -16.95 6.82
N GLN A 641 14.17 -17.99 6.15
CA GLN A 641 14.97 -19.03 6.78
C GLN A 641 16.36 -18.53 7.20
N SER A 642 16.95 -17.67 6.38
CA SER A 642 18.23 -17.05 6.68
C SER A 642 18.15 -16.09 7.87
N GLU A 643 17.09 -15.29 7.95
CA GLU A 643 16.84 -14.40 9.08
C GLU A 643 16.65 -15.18 10.39
N LEU A 644 15.90 -16.28 10.37
CA LEU A 644 15.75 -17.16 11.54
C LEU A 644 17.10 -17.78 11.95
N ALA A 645 17.88 -18.26 10.99
CA ALA A 645 19.20 -18.82 11.23
C ALA A 645 20.17 -17.77 11.82
N PHE A 646 20.10 -16.54 11.31
CA PHE A 646 20.88 -15.41 11.82
C PHE A 646 20.58 -15.15 13.30
N TYR A 647 19.31 -14.94 13.67
CA TYR A 647 18.94 -14.68 15.09
C TYR A 647 19.31 -15.85 16.00
N ARG A 648 19.09 -17.09 15.57
CA ARG A 648 19.51 -18.27 16.35
C ARG A 648 21.02 -18.31 16.58
N THR A 649 21.81 -17.99 15.58
CA THR A 649 23.27 -17.93 15.70
C THR A 649 23.69 -16.84 16.70
N ILE A 650 23.15 -15.62 16.57
CA ILE A 650 23.51 -14.49 17.44
C ILE A 650 23.12 -14.75 18.89
N TRP A 651 21.98 -15.36 19.14
CA TRP A 651 21.51 -15.62 20.52
C TRP A 651 21.93 -17.00 21.07
N GLY A 652 22.78 -17.74 20.37
CA GLY A 652 23.27 -19.04 20.82
C GLY A 652 22.16 -20.09 20.95
N ILE A 653 21.07 -19.95 20.19
CA ILE A 653 19.98 -20.93 20.12
C ILE A 653 20.43 -22.07 19.20
N ALA A 654 20.80 -23.23 19.79
CA ALA A 654 21.26 -24.38 19.03
C ALA A 654 20.21 -24.84 18.02
N THR A 655 20.63 -25.18 16.80
CA THR A 655 19.74 -25.64 15.73
C THR A 655 20.42 -26.71 14.88
N ASP A 656 19.66 -27.71 14.48
CA ASP A 656 20.06 -28.70 13.46
C ASP A 656 19.71 -28.20 12.03
N ALA A 657 19.34 -26.93 11.87
CA ALA A 657 18.87 -26.38 10.60
C ALA A 657 20.01 -26.30 9.57
N PRO A 658 19.79 -26.72 8.32
CA PRO A 658 20.81 -26.82 7.28
C PRO A 658 21.24 -25.46 6.71
N ILE A 659 20.63 -24.34 7.12
CA ILE A 659 20.93 -23.02 6.57
C ILE A 659 22.00 -22.35 7.41
N HIS A 660 23.13 -22.15 6.78
CA HIS A 660 24.24 -21.37 7.32
C HIS A 660 24.22 -19.97 6.71
N VAL A 661 24.25 -18.95 7.57
CA VAL A 661 24.43 -17.56 7.17
C VAL A 661 25.86 -17.17 7.49
N GLU A 662 26.60 -16.74 6.47
CA GLU A 662 27.92 -16.19 6.69
C GLU A 662 27.82 -14.80 7.32
N ILE A 663 28.41 -14.66 8.51
CA ILE A 663 28.41 -13.39 9.26
C ILE A 663 29.90 -12.97 9.40
N ALA A 664 30.24 -11.89 8.72
CA ALA A 664 31.58 -11.32 8.85
C ALA A 664 31.80 -10.80 10.28
N ASN A 665 33.00 -10.92 10.82
CA ASN A 665 33.44 -10.42 12.14
C ASN A 665 32.61 -10.95 13.34
N LEU A 666 31.97 -12.13 13.22
CA LEU A 666 31.29 -12.79 14.34
C LEU A 666 32.29 -13.56 15.21
#